data_82fa0a53dd61ce0e41d5041f770e3c1b
#
_entry.id   82fa0a53dd61ce0e41d5041f770e3c1b
#
_cell.length_a   1.000
_cell.length_b   1.000
_cell.length_c   1.000
_cell.angle_alpha   90.00
_cell.angle_beta   90.00
_cell.angle_gamma   90.00
#
_symmetry.space_group_name_H-M   'P 1'
#
loop_
_entity.id
_entity.type
_entity.pdbx_description
1 polymer ?
#
loop_
_entity_poly.entity_id
_entity_poly.type
_entity_poly.pdbx_seq_one_letter_code
_entity_poly.pdbx_strand_id
1 'polypeptide(L)'
;MFSAPAQAESALPQTLPAAIEARLIGQNFNVSIGKQFRFVVSIPNKATLSELRTTQNAVLRVEFHAAVETRDAVRNVVSGNNTPSVIETHDLPFANLGTNETGDVIALLSSNAGGSSVRLRKSGVYPVSLSIRAGEREASRLLTFVNFITVQTSRNTLSVSLVAEVSPPLSQTPAGETSLIDSARTTLNNVVSSLNGNSGVMSVRMLPETLNSLAVSTNPQDAELLGQLQTVLAKHQLLASTFVPFDPSGAEKAKLGAEFDKQLSRGVEILDSRNGDAKINPRTWFSTRPLNSDGIALLARTGFTNVVFSPQAAQSLGALDSYTKQYRAMYADDATQKVSIAVADPRLATSLSSYTTNPVQTSMAVAAEIITQQGELAVGQRLPLDHHLVVSTTDGSLPNPVLANSLLVALANAPQITLRPLGSIRRATESSTPLTMPSGAPIDLRARRPQLQSVVDEIVSTTSMLTSGAPSRMWWEDSLLLIQSDALNTDRFDQYLKGFRAQLRAFRASVSVPESLTFTLSGKTSELRLQLRNSANMPLSVLVTLSSAKLTFPEKPQVVTVDANSAVDLIVPVIARANGTFPLEVVLYTPDGTAQVGKRIRLSARVSALAGLGQLATGVALLLLASWWVAHWRKQHRVKAVENHPAVR
;
A
#
# COMPACT_ATOMS: atom_id res chain seq x y z
N MET A 1 -37.33 -14.65 -80.78
CA MET A 1 -36.84 -14.70 -79.43
C MET A 1 -36.29 -13.33 -79.10
N PHE A 2 -37.05 -12.51 -78.39
CA PHE A 2 -36.61 -11.19 -77.97
C PHE A 2 -36.05 -11.28 -76.53
N SER A 3 -34.76 -11.01 -76.32
CA SER A 3 -34.17 -10.84 -75.03
C SER A 3 -34.54 -9.47 -74.45
N ALA A 4 -35.19 -9.48 -73.29
CA ALA A 4 -35.43 -8.26 -72.52
C ALA A 4 -34.15 -7.78 -71.85
N PRO A 5 -33.88 -6.46 -71.77
CA PRO A 5 -32.74 -5.94 -71.06
C PRO A 5 -32.94 -6.09 -69.54
N ALA A 6 -31.92 -6.55 -68.85
CA ALA A 6 -31.87 -6.59 -67.39
C ALA A 6 -31.99 -5.15 -66.86
N GLN A 7 -33.03 -4.88 -66.10
CA GLN A 7 -33.13 -3.64 -65.30
C GLN A 7 -32.02 -3.65 -64.23
N ALA A 8 -31.16 -2.67 -64.32
CA ALA A 8 -30.23 -2.35 -63.25
C ALA A 8 -31.08 -1.95 -62.01
N GLU A 9 -31.03 -2.77 -60.98
CA GLU A 9 -31.60 -2.48 -59.68
C GLU A 9 -30.92 -1.21 -59.14
N SER A 10 -31.64 -0.11 -59.14
CA SER A 10 -31.20 1.17 -58.59
C SER A 10 -31.04 0.97 -57.09
N ALA A 11 -29.81 0.82 -56.62
CA ALA A 11 -29.48 0.82 -55.20
C ALA A 11 -30.07 2.08 -54.56
N LEU A 12 -31.03 1.91 -53.68
CA LEU A 12 -31.57 2.97 -52.85
C LEU A 12 -30.41 3.68 -52.13
N PRO A 13 -30.41 5.01 -52.10
CA PRO A 13 -29.34 5.73 -51.37
C PRO A 13 -29.37 5.25 -49.90
N GLN A 14 -28.29 4.64 -49.46
CA GLN A 14 -28.12 4.25 -48.07
C GLN A 14 -28.19 5.51 -47.21
N THR A 15 -29.23 5.62 -46.41
CA THR A 15 -29.41 6.75 -45.51
C THR A 15 -28.53 6.51 -44.26
N LEU A 16 -27.58 7.39 -44.01
CA LEU A 16 -26.75 7.38 -42.80
C LEU A 16 -27.60 7.15 -41.54
N PRO A 17 -27.10 6.39 -40.52
CA PRO A 17 -27.76 6.19 -39.26
C PRO A 17 -28.22 7.51 -38.63
N ALA A 18 -29.34 7.46 -37.88
CA ALA A 18 -29.92 8.65 -37.27
C ALA A 18 -28.92 9.32 -36.27
N ALA A 19 -28.13 8.49 -35.59
CA ALA A 19 -27.05 8.93 -34.70
C ALA A 19 -25.78 8.10 -34.98
N ILE A 20 -24.64 8.77 -35.01
CA ILE A 20 -23.32 8.14 -35.17
C ILE A 20 -22.57 8.31 -33.86
N GLU A 21 -22.12 7.20 -33.29
CA GLU A 21 -21.21 7.25 -32.16
C GLU A 21 -19.85 7.71 -32.63
N ALA A 22 -19.40 8.84 -32.09
CA ALA A 22 -18.06 9.40 -32.33
C ALA A 22 -17.40 9.76 -31.02
N ARG A 23 -16.08 9.60 -30.94
CA ARG A 23 -15.27 9.91 -29.75
C ARG A 23 -14.02 10.68 -30.14
N LEU A 24 -13.70 11.70 -29.38
CA LEU A 24 -12.41 12.39 -29.51
C LEU A 24 -11.35 11.56 -28.77
N ILE A 25 -10.37 11.04 -29.51
CA ILE A 25 -9.32 10.20 -28.94
C ILE A 25 -7.95 10.88 -28.91
N GLY A 26 -7.81 12.05 -29.54
CA GLY A 26 -6.59 12.85 -29.50
C GLY A 26 -6.77 14.21 -30.14
N GLN A 27 -6.04 15.20 -29.68
CA GLN A 27 -5.93 16.51 -30.30
C GLN A 27 -4.69 17.27 -29.86
N ASN A 28 -4.32 18.32 -30.60
CA ASN A 28 -3.41 19.34 -30.13
C ASN A 28 -4.21 20.39 -29.37
N PHE A 29 -4.01 20.44 -28.03
CA PHE A 29 -4.66 21.45 -27.19
C PHE A 29 -4.05 22.84 -27.41
N ASN A 30 -2.72 22.93 -27.34
CA ASN A 30 -1.97 24.17 -27.54
C ASN A 30 -1.59 24.32 -29.02
N VAL A 31 -2.07 25.35 -29.65
CA VAL A 31 -1.78 25.61 -31.07
C VAL A 31 -1.23 27.02 -31.22
N SER A 32 0.03 27.13 -31.60
CA SER A 32 0.66 28.42 -31.92
C SER A 32 0.33 28.84 -33.33
N ILE A 33 0.40 30.14 -33.57
CA ILE A 33 0.27 30.72 -34.92
C ILE A 33 1.25 30.05 -35.89
N GLY A 34 0.79 29.67 -37.07
CA GLY A 34 1.59 28.94 -38.06
C GLY A 34 1.64 27.44 -37.87
N LYS A 35 1.01 26.89 -36.81
CA LYS A 35 0.89 25.45 -36.58
C LYS A 35 -0.49 24.94 -36.99
N GLN A 36 -0.68 23.61 -36.91
CA GLN A 36 -1.93 22.96 -37.30
C GLN A 36 -2.77 22.59 -36.08
N PHE A 37 -4.06 22.82 -36.16
CA PHE A 37 -5.06 22.15 -35.31
C PHE A 37 -5.19 20.71 -35.80
N ARG A 38 -5.07 19.78 -34.90
CA ARG A 38 -5.20 18.35 -35.18
C ARG A 38 -6.24 17.76 -34.23
N PHE A 39 -7.25 17.11 -34.81
CA PHE A 39 -8.26 16.38 -34.08
C PHE A 39 -8.28 14.93 -34.58
N VAL A 40 -8.33 13.96 -33.68
CA VAL A 40 -8.44 12.53 -33.99
C VAL A 40 -9.75 12.03 -33.46
N VAL A 41 -10.64 11.64 -34.36
CA VAL A 41 -11.99 11.21 -34.06
C VAL A 41 -12.12 9.73 -34.37
N SER A 42 -12.49 8.94 -33.36
CA SER A 42 -12.81 7.52 -33.52
C SER A 42 -14.30 7.35 -33.85
N ILE A 43 -14.58 6.59 -34.88
CA ILE A 43 -15.91 6.10 -35.24
C ILE A 43 -15.83 4.58 -35.11
N PRO A 44 -16.33 3.98 -33.98
CA PRO A 44 -16.14 2.56 -33.69
C PRO A 44 -16.70 1.62 -34.76
N ASN A 45 -17.79 2.01 -35.41
CA ASN A 45 -18.39 1.24 -36.49
C ASN A 45 -17.68 1.53 -37.82
N LYS A 46 -16.84 0.59 -38.26
CA LYS A 46 -16.07 0.70 -39.52
C LYS A 46 -16.95 0.73 -40.77
N ALA A 47 -18.12 0.08 -40.75
CA ALA A 47 -19.07 0.15 -41.86
C ALA A 47 -19.63 1.57 -42.01
N THR A 48 -20.00 2.21 -40.90
CA THR A 48 -20.43 3.63 -40.90
C THR A 48 -19.34 4.57 -41.40
N LEU A 49 -18.08 4.35 -41.04
CA LEU A 49 -16.97 5.15 -41.54
C LEU A 49 -16.79 4.98 -43.07
N SER A 50 -16.91 3.76 -43.59
CA SER A 50 -16.84 3.46 -45.00
C SER A 50 -18.00 4.12 -45.77
N GLU A 51 -19.20 4.07 -45.20
CA GLU A 51 -20.39 4.71 -45.75
C GLU A 51 -20.24 6.25 -45.78
N LEU A 52 -19.74 6.87 -44.71
CA LEU A 52 -19.42 8.30 -44.67
C LEU A 52 -18.43 8.75 -45.79
N ARG A 53 -17.46 7.92 -46.12
CA ARG A 53 -16.48 8.21 -47.16
C ARG A 53 -17.07 8.16 -48.56
N THR A 54 -18.08 7.37 -48.78
CA THR A 54 -18.76 7.22 -50.07
C THR A 54 -19.99 8.10 -50.18
N THR A 55 -20.52 8.62 -49.06
CA THR A 55 -21.70 9.49 -49.07
C THR A 55 -21.33 10.88 -49.57
N GLN A 56 -22.02 11.31 -50.64
CA GLN A 56 -21.87 12.65 -51.19
C GLN A 56 -22.30 13.68 -50.14
N ASN A 57 -21.46 14.71 -49.93
CA ASN A 57 -21.65 15.78 -48.96
C ASN A 57 -21.58 15.33 -47.46
N ALA A 58 -20.99 14.17 -47.17
CA ALA A 58 -20.64 13.84 -45.80
C ALA A 58 -19.37 14.61 -45.39
N VAL A 59 -19.48 15.45 -44.35
CA VAL A 59 -18.41 16.30 -43.85
C VAL A 59 -18.22 16.16 -42.34
N LEU A 60 -16.98 16.30 -41.92
CA LEU A 60 -16.66 16.64 -40.54
C LEU A 60 -16.60 18.16 -40.46
N ARG A 61 -17.62 18.76 -39.88
CA ARG A 61 -17.68 20.21 -39.67
C ARG A 61 -16.96 20.56 -38.38
N VAL A 62 -16.02 21.50 -38.49
CA VAL A 62 -15.25 22.05 -37.36
C VAL A 62 -15.65 23.50 -37.18
N GLU A 63 -16.28 23.82 -36.06
CA GLU A 63 -16.74 25.16 -35.72
C GLU A 63 -15.93 25.70 -34.55
N PHE A 64 -15.25 26.84 -34.77
CA PHE A 64 -14.60 27.57 -33.69
C PHE A 64 -15.57 28.60 -33.15
N HIS A 65 -15.73 28.62 -31.82
CA HIS A 65 -16.58 29.58 -31.12
C HIS A 65 -15.72 30.74 -30.58
N ALA A 66 -16.36 31.84 -30.20
CA ALA A 66 -15.66 32.97 -29.58
C ALA A 66 -14.95 32.52 -28.29
N ALA A 67 -13.78 33.12 -28.02
CA ALA A 67 -12.95 32.75 -26.86
C ALA A 67 -13.68 32.90 -25.54
N VAL A 68 -13.41 31.98 -24.61
CA VAL A 68 -13.88 32.03 -23.22
C VAL A 68 -12.76 32.53 -22.32
N GLU A 69 -13.07 33.46 -21.42
CA GLU A 69 -12.09 34.15 -20.57
C GLU A 69 -12.16 33.73 -19.10
N THR A 70 -13.25 33.05 -18.70
CA THR A 70 -13.48 32.66 -17.29
C THR A 70 -13.76 31.17 -17.15
N ARG A 71 -13.46 30.63 -15.96
CA ARG A 71 -13.79 29.24 -15.60
C ARG A 71 -15.28 28.95 -15.74
N ASP A 72 -16.13 29.89 -15.32
CA ASP A 72 -17.58 29.71 -15.38
C ASP A 72 -18.06 29.68 -16.84
N ALA A 73 -17.43 30.45 -17.73
CA ALA A 73 -17.73 30.39 -19.18
C ALA A 73 -17.37 29.01 -19.75
N VAL A 74 -16.19 28.42 -19.40
CA VAL A 74 -15.82 27.06 -19.81
C VAL A 74 -16.88 26.05 -19.36
N ARG A 75 -17.32 26.12 -18.12
CA ARG A 75 -18.35 25.22 -17.56
C ARG A 75 -19.71 25.36 -18.22
N ASN A 76 -20.12 26.58 -18.49
CA ASN A 76 -21.38 26.83 -19.20
C ASN A 76 -21.36 26.21 -20.61
N VAL A 77 -20.20 26.23 -21.26
CA VAL A 77 -20.03 25.58 -22.56
C VAL A 77 -20.09 24.03 -22.40
N VAL A 78 -19.39 23.47 -21.41
CA VAL A 78 -19.39 22.02 -21.16
C VAL A 78 -20.80 21.50 -20.80
N SER A 79 -21.54 22.26 -19.99
CA SER A 79 -22.92 21.91 -19.58
C SER A 79 -23.97 22.17 -20.68
N GLY A 80 -23.58 22.80 -21.79
CA GLY A 80 -24.52 23.18 -22.85
C GLY A 80 -25.42 24.38 -22.51
N ASN A 81 -25.20 25.04 -21.36
CA ASN A 81 -26.02 26.18 -20.90
C ASN A 81 -25.81 27.45 -21.75
N ASN A 82 -24.58 27.69 -22.18
CA ASN A 82 -24.23 28.84 -23.00
C ASN A 82 -23.01 28.52 -23.87
N THR A 83 -23.23 28.26 -25.14
CA THR A 83 -22.15 28.15 -26.14
C THR A 83 -21.95 29.49 -26.83
N PRO A 84 -20.73 30.06 -26.81
CA PRO A 84 -20.46 31.32 -27.50
C PRO A 84 -20.77 31.24 -29.00
N SER A 85 -20.94 32.40 -29.68
CA SER A 85 -21.21 32.45 -31.10
C SER A 85 -20.08 31.77 -31.91
N VAL A 86 -20.47 31.12 -32.99
CA VAL A 86 -19.52 30.58 -33.98
C VAL A 86 -18.84 31.76 -34.67
N ILE A 87 -17.51 31.75 -34.72
CA ILE A 87 -16.69 32.77 -35.38
C ILE A 87 -16.09 32.27 -36.68
N GLU A 88 -15.96 30.94 -36.83
CA GLU A 88 -15.36 30.34 -38.02
C GLU A 88 -15.84 28.90 -38.20
N THR A 89 -16.09 28.47 -39.45
CA THR A 89 -16.56 27.13 -39.79
C THR A 89 -15.73 26.55 -40.94
N HIS A 90 -15.34 25.27 -40.78
CA HIS A 90 -14.61 24.52 -41.81
C HIS A 90 -15.31 23.18 -42.04
N ASP A 91 -15.69 22.91 -43.29
CA ASP A 91 -16.25 21.63 -43.71
C ASP A 91 -15.16 20.77 -44.35
N LEU A 92 -14.86 19.63 -43.73
CA LEU A 92 -13.84 18.71 -44.19
C LEU A 92 -14.53 17.45 -44.75
N PRO A 93 -14.55 17.24 -46.10
CA PRO A 93 -15.18 16.05 -46.68
C PRO A 93 -14.54 14.77 -46.17
N PHE A 94 -15.35 13.81 -45.71
CA PHE A 94 -14.86 12.50 -45.21
C PHE A 94 -14.04 11.74 -46.26
N ALA A 95 -14.36 11.91 -47.55
CA ALA A 95 -13.60 11.33 -48.66
C ALA A 95 -12.11 11.74 -48.65
N ASN A 96 -11.80 12.93 -48.12
CA ASN A 96 -10.44 13.51 -48.13
C ASN A 96 -9.72 13.36 -46.77
N LEU A 97 -10.39 12.83 -45.74
CA LEU A 97 -9.80 12.69 -44.41
C LEU A 97 -8.91 11.45 -44.33
N GLY A 98 -7.66 11.67 -43.87
CA GLY A 98 -6.74 10.58 -43.53
C GLY A 98 -7.16 9.80 -42.29
N THR A 99 -6.56 8.63 -42.13
CA THR A 99 -6.71 7.83 -40.89
C THR A 99 -5.33 7.52 -40.30
N ASN A 100 -5.31 7.29 -39.00
CA ASN A 100 -4.15 6.74 -38.34
C ASN A 100 -4.09 5.20 -38.54
N GLU A 101 -3.09 4.53 -37.93
CA GLU A 101 -2.89 3.08 -38.01
C GLU A 101 -4.07 2.28 -37.42
N THR A 102 -4.79 2.85 -36.45
CA THR A 102 -5.98 2.24 -35.82
C THR A 102 -7.27 2.48 -36.61
N GLY A 103 -7.20 3.27 -37.69
CA GLY A 103 -8.32 3.58 -38.58
C GLY A 103 -9.17 4.76 -38.12
N ASP A 104 -8.70 5.55 -37.14
CA ASP A 104 -9.40 6.74 -36.65
C ASP A 104 -9.16 7.93 -37.57
N VAL A 105 -10.17 8.77 -37.74
CA VAL A 105 -10.17 9.91 -38.67
C VAL A 105 -9.29 11.03 -38.12
N ILE A 106 -8.42 11.57 -38.96
CA ILE A 106 -7.55 12.71 -38.63
C ILE A 106 -8.04 13.94 -39.40
N ALA A 107 -8.46 14.98 -38.66
CA ALA A 107 -8.76 16.29 -39.18
C ALA A 107 -7.59 17.25 -38.91
N LEU A 108 -7.08 17.90 -39.96
CA LEU A 108 -5.98 18.86 -39.88
C LEU A 108 -6.44 20.19 -40.48
N LEU A 109 -6.25 21.28 -39.71
CA LEU A 109 -6.54 22.64 -40.11
C LEU A 109 -5.32 23.53 -39.84
N SER A 110 -4.89 24.30 -40.85
CA SER A 110 -3.74 25.19 -40.67
C SER A 110 -4.18 26.50 -39.99
N SER A 111 -3.32 27.07 -39.16
CA SER A 111 -3.52 28.40 -38.57
C SER A 111 -2.82 29.52 -39.37
N ASN A 112 -2.41 29.28 -40.61
CA ASN A 112 -1.74 30.24 -41.45
C ASN A 112 -2.74 31.17 -42.17
N ALA A 113 -2.26 32.29 -42.72
CA ALA A 113 -3.06 33.31 -43.39
C ALA A 113 -3.59 32.94 -44.80
N GLY A 114 -3.58 31.65 -45.20
CA GLY A 114 -4.10 31.16 -46.48
C GLY A 114 -5.63 31.01 -46.48
N GLY A 115 -6.25 30.92 -47.67
CA GLY A 115 -7.70 30.96 -47.85
C GLY A 115 -8.52 29.85 -47.14
N SER A 116 -7.90 28.69 -46.83
CA SER A 116 -8.52 27.55 -46.10
C SER A 116 -8.05 27.43 -44.64
N SER A 117 -7.39 28.44 -44.11
CA SER A 117 -6.79 28.41 -42.77
C SER A 117 -7.67 29.07 -41.72
N VAL A 118 -7.58 28.57 -40.51
CA VAL A 118 -8.25 29.11 -39.31
C VAL A 118 -7.63 30.46 -38.94
N ARG A 119 -8.46 31.50 -38.79
CA ARG A 119 -8.05 32.91 -38.63
C ARG A 119 -8.27 33.43 -37.21
N LEU A 120 -7.87 32.70 -36.17
CA LEU A 120 -7.90 33.22 -34.82
C LEU A 120 -6.86 34.32 -34.63
N ARG A 121 -7.26 35.47 -34.06
CA ARG A 121 -6.42 36.69 -33.97
C ARG A 121 -5.80 36.92 -32.60
N LYS A 122 -6.42 36.41 -31.54
CA LYS A 122 -5.99 36.63 -30.13
C LYS A 122 -5.65 35.33 -29.48
N SER A 123 -4.65 35.35 -28.61
CA SER A 123 -4.42 34.23 -27.69
C SER A 123 -5.63 34.04 -26.79
N GLY A 124 -5.99 32.80 -26.52
CA GLY A 124 -7.13 32.47 -25.64
C GLY A 124 -7.59 31.03 -25.79
N VAL A 125 -8.54 30.67 -24.96
CA VAL A 125 -9.20 29.36 -24.98
C VAL A 125 -10.46 29.44 -25.82
N TYR A 126 -10.50 28.65 -26.88
CA TYR A 126 -11.60 28.62 -27.84
C TYR A 126 -12.35 27.30 -27.74
N PRO A 127 -13.67 27.28 -27.47
CA PRO A 127 -14.50 26.10 -27.67
C PRO A 127 -14.53 25.72 -29.14
N VAL A 128 -14.47 24.40 -29.41
CA VAL A 128 -14.52 23.84 -30.76
C VAL A 128 -15.58 22.74 -30.82
N SER A 129 -16.54 22.87 -31.73
CA SER A 129 -17.50 21.82 -32.02
C SER A 129 -17.05 21.01 -33.23
N LEU A 130 -17.06 19.68 -33.09
CA LEU A 130 -16.80 18.74 -34.17
C LEU A 130 -18.11 18.01 -34.47
N SER A 131 -18.75 18.24 -35.61
CA SER A 131 -19.99 17.58 -35.97
C SER A 131 -19.88 16.77 -37.26
N ILE A 132 -20.42 15.56 -37.26
CA ILE A 132 -20.54 14.72 -38.45
C ILE A 132 -21.87 15.07 -39.11
N ARG A 133 -21.79 15.52 -40.35
CA ARG A 133 -22.97 15.99 -41.13
C ARG A 133 -23.04 15.32 -42.47
N ALA A 134 -24.28 15.09 -42.93
CA ALA A 134 -24.58 14.72 -44.30
C ALA A 134 -25.70 15.65 -44.81
N GLY A 135 -25.33 16.61 -45.63
CA GLY A 135 -26.20 17.73 -45.98
C GLY A 135 -26.58 18.56 -44.75
N GLU A 136 -27.87 18.83 -44.57
CA GLU A 136 -28.38 19.60 -43.41
C GLU A 136 -28.45 18.78 -42.10
N ARG A 137 -28.31 17.46 -42.20
CA ARG A 137 -28.48 16.57 -41.04
C ARG A 137 -27.19 16.45 -40.27
N GLU A 138 -27.26 16.72 -38.96
CA GLU A 138 -26.21 16.43 -37.96
C GLU A 138 -26.45 15.03 -37.34
N ALA A 139 -25.47 14.13 -37.49
CA ALA A 139 -25.54 12.77 -36.98
C ALA A 139 -24.74 12.57 -35.66
N SER A 140 -23.78 13.45 -35.37
CA SER A 140 -22.99 13.45 -34.17
C SER A 140 -22.39 14.80 -33.88
N ARG A 141 -22.21 15.16 -32.61
CA ARG A 141 -21.55 16.39 -32.18
C ARG A 141 -20.66 16.13 -30.98
N LEU A 142 -19.40 16.58 -31.07
CA LEU A 142 -18.43 16.58 -29.96
C LEU A 142 -18.04 18.04 -29.69
N LEU A 143 -17.87 18.36 -28.41
CA LEU A 143 -17.42 19.67 -27.97
C LEU A 143 -16.06 19.53 -27.29
N THR A 144 -15.09 20.33 -27.70
CA THR A 144 -13.76 20.35 -27.10
C THR A 144 -13.23 21.79 -26.99
N PHE A 145 -12.00 21.94 -26.55
CA PHE A 145 -11.34 23.23 -26.39
C PHE A 145 -9.95 23.20 -26.99
N VAL A 146 -9.50 24.35 -27.49
CA VAL A 146 -8.12 24.59 -27.90
C VAL A 146 -7.60 25.87 -27.27
N ASN A 147 -6.33 25.87 -26.88
CA ASN A 147 -5.60 27.06 -26.44
C ASN A 147 -4.79 27.60 -27.61
N PHE A 148 -5.26 28.71 -28.23
CA PHE A 148 -4.55 29.36 -29.31
C PHE A 148 -3.54 30.34 -28.74
N ILE A 149 -2.32 30.36 -29.31
CA ILE A 149 -1.16 31.07 -28.75
C ILE A 149 -0.55 31.95 -29.85
N THR A 150 -0.62 33.24 -29.65
CA THR A 150 0.04 34.23 -30.55
C THR A 150 1.40 34.65 -30.01
N VAL A 151 1.63 34.56 -28.70
CA VAL A 151 2.89 34.89 -28.01
C VAL A 151 3.35 33.69 -27.23
N GLN A 152 4.53 33.17 -27.55
CA GLN A 152 5.04 31.91 -26.97
C GLN A 152 5.53 32.00 -25.53
N THR A 153 5.75 33.20 -24.99
CA THR A 153 6.25 33.37 -23.62
C THR A 153 5.25 34.14 -22.76
N SER A 154 4.80 33.52 -21.68
CA SER A 154 4.05 34.22 -20.64
C SER A 154 4.99 34.54 -19.47
N ARG A 155 4.99 35.80 -19.02
CA ARG A 155 5.71 36.23 -17.82
C ARG A 155 4.93 35.89 -16.53
N ASN A 156 3.67 35.54 -16.65
CA ASN A 156 2.74 35.26 -15.55
C ASN A 156 2.25 33.83 -15.65
N THR A 157 3.05 32.88 -15.21
CA THR A 157 2.67 31.46 -15.22
C THR A 157 2.04 31.06 -13.88
N LEU A 158 0.95 30.29 -13.94
CA LEU A 158 0.37 29.63 -12.78
C LEU A 158 1.11 28.33 -12.51
N SER A 159 1.61 28.15 -11.27
CA SER A 159 2.15 26.86 -10.83
C SER A 159 1.02 25.87 -10.61
N VAL A 160 1.13 24.69 -11.21
CA VAL A 160 0.14 23.62 -11.10
C VAL A 160 0.82 22.32 -10.68
N SER A 161 0.28 21.64 -9.69
CA SER A 161 0.69 20.29 -9.28
C SER A 161 -0.46 19.30 -9.44
N LEU A 162 -0.20 18.20 -10.11
CA LEU A 162 -1.10 17.04 -10.09
C LEU A 162 -0.64 16.08 -9.02
N VAL A 163 -1.60 15.58 -8.23
CA VAL A 163 -1.32 14.62 -7.14
C VAL A 163 -2.37 13.53 -7.10
N ALA A 164 -1.92 12.31 -6.81
CA ALA A 164 -2.79 11.18 -6.55
C ALA A 164 -2.22 10.27 -5.46
N GLU A 165 -3.12 9.58 -4.75
CA GLU A 165 -2.79 8.47 -3.88
C GLU A 165 -3.08 7.13 -4.59
N VAL A 166 -2.14 6.20 -4.44
CA VAL A 166 -2.25 4.83 -4.92
C VAL A 166 -2.17 3.90 -3.71
N SER A 167 -3.33 3.46 -3.25
CA SER A 167 -3.48 2.62 -2.06
C SER A 167 -4.29 1.37 -2.39
N PRO A 168 -3.69 0.38 -3.08
CA PRO A 168 -4.35 -0.89 -3.33
C PRO A 168 -4.59 -1.65 -2.02
N PRO A 169 -5.45 -2.69 -2.02
CA PRO A 169 -5.62 -3.55 -0.86
C PRO A 169 -4.29 -4.15 -0.40
N LEU A 170 -4.15 -4.38 0.92
CA LEU A 170 -2.98 -5.01 1.51
C LEU A 170 -2.70 -6.37 0.85
N SER A 171 -1.44 -6.59 0.50
CA SER A 171 -0.99 -7.78 -0.26
C SER A 171 -0.59 -8.94 0.64
N GLN A 172 -0.27 -8.69 1.91
CA GLN A 172 0.05 -9.76 2.85
C GLN A 172 -1.22 -10.33 3.46
N THR A 173 -1.31 -11.66 3.53
CA THR A 173 -2.44 -12.38 4.15
C THR A 173 -2.29 -12.49 5.67
N PRO A 174 -3.36 -12.83 6.43
CA PRO A 174 -3.25 -13.11 7.86
C PRO A 174 -2.26 -14.25 8.22
N ALA A 175 -1.98 -15.15 7.28
CA ALA A 175 -0.98 -16.21 7.44
C ALA A 175 0.47 -15.72 7.22
N GLY A 176 0.67 -14.45 6.83
CA GLY A 176 1.98 -13.87 6.56
C GLY A 176 2.51 -14.15 5.15
N GLU A 177 1.70 -14.77 4.30
CA GLU A 177 2.05 -15.00 2.91
C GLU A 177 1.79 -13.74 2.08
N THR A 178 2.67 -13.42 1.15
CA THR A 178 2.47 -12.33 0.21
C THR A 178 1.64 -12.82 -0.98
N SER A 179 0.50 -12.17 -1.21
CA SER A 179 -0.41 -12.49 -2.32
C SER A 179 -1.02 -11.21 -2.88
N LEU A 180 -0.48 -10.72 -4.00
CA LEU A 180 -1.13 -9.64 -4.73
C LEU A 180 -2.38 -10.18 -5.41
N ILE A 181 -3.51 -9.52 -5.17
CA ILE A 181 -4.77 -9.81 -5.85
C ILE A 181 -4.85 -9.07 -7.20
N ASP A 182 -5.67 -9.56 -8.12
CA ASP A 182 -5.75 -9.02 -9.49
C ASP A 182 -6.19 -7.55 -9.52
N SER A 183 -7.05 -7.12 -8.59
CA SER A 183 -7.44 -5.72 -8.48
C SER A 183 -6.26 -4.82 -8.09
N ALA A 184 -5.32 -5.29 -7.26
CA ALA A 184 -4.10 -4.55 -6.95
C ALA A 184 -3.20 -4.44 -8.18
N ARG A 185 -3.00 -5.53 -8.94
CA ARG A 185 -2.25 -5.51 -10.21
C ARG A 185 -2.88 -4.56 -11.23
N THR A 186 -4.22 -4.59 -11.36
CA THR A 186 -4.95 -3.66 -12.24
C THR A 186 -4.71 -2.20 -11.83
N THR A 187 -4.77 -1.88 -10.54
CA THR A 187 -4.49 -0.54 -10.03
C THR A 187 -3.06 -0.10 -10.38
N LEU A 188 -2.08 -0.97 -10.20
CA LEU A 188 -0.68 -0.66 -10.50
C LEU A 188 -0.41 -0.52 -12.01
N ASN A 189 -1.05 -1.33 -12.84
CA ASN A 189 -1.00 -1.18 -14.31
C ASN A 189 -1.61 0.16 -14.75
N ASN A 190 -2.68 0.63 -14.09
CA ASN A 190 -3.23 1.95 -14.33
C ASN A 190 -2.24 3.06 -13.95
N VAL A 191 -1.45 2.89 -12.88
CA VAL A 191 -0.35 3.81 -12.54
C VAL A 191 0.67 3.88 -13.68
N VAL A 192 1.16 2.71 -14.14
CA VAL A 192 2.09 2.63 -15.27
C VAL A 192 1.51 3.35 -16.49
N SER A 193 0.27 3.06 -16.84
CA SER A 193 -0.41 3.65 -18.01
C SER A 193 -0.59 5.16 -17.87
N SER A 194 -0.91 5.68 -16.67
CA SER A 194 -1.10 7.10 -16.40
C SER A 194 0.19 7.90 -16.42
N LEU A 195 1.30 7.29 -15.97
CA LEU A 195 2.59 7.96 -15.79
C LEU A 195 3.56 7.73 -16.96
N ASN A 196 3.25 6.84 -17.90
CA ASN A 196 4.13 6.51 -19.03
C ASN A 196 4.30 7.66 -20.03
N GLY A 197 3.41 8.67 -20.01
CA GLY A 197 3.55 9.88 -20.80
C GLY A 197 4.72 10.76 -20.31
N ASN A 198 5.60 11.17 -21.22
CA ASN A 198 6.81 11.97 -20.89
C ASN A 198 6.54 13.46 -20.64
N SER A 199 5.29 13.86 -20.40
CA SER A 199 4.86 15.24 -20.57
C SER A 199 4.63 16.03 -19.29
N GLY A 200 5.28 15.67 -18.19
CA GLY A 200 5.16 16.47 -16.97
C GLY A 200 5.37 15.67 -15.68
N VAL A 201 5.49 16.38 -14.56
CA VAL A 201 5.74 15.79 -13.26
C VAL A 201 4.43 15.69 -12.48
N MET A 202 4.06 14.49 -12.09
CA MET A 202 2.99 14.22 -11.14
C MET A 202 3.58 13.85 -9.77
N SER A 203 2.91 14.19 -8.68
CA SER A 203 3.27 13.72 -7.34
C SER A 203 2.38 12.56 -6.96
N VAL A 204 3.00 11.46 -6.52
CA VAL A 204 2.29 10.23 -6.21
C VAL A 204 2.59 9.83 -4.77
N ARG A 205 1.56 9.62 -3.98
CA ARG A 205 1.64 8.93 -2.70
C ARG A 205 1.33 7.45 -2.93
N MET A 206 2.34 6.60 -2.83
CA MET A 206 2.20 5.17 -3.06
C MET A 206 2.32 4.40 -1.74
N LEU A 207 1.58 3.30 -1.62
CA LEU A 207 1.64 2.43 -0.45
C LEU A 207 2.94 1.61 -0.47
N PRO A 208 3.87 1.82 0.48
CA PRO A 208 5.16 1.13 0.50
C PRO A 208 5.03 -0.39 0.65
N GLU A 209 4.03 -0.88 1.41
CA GLU A 209 3.72 -2.31 1.58
C GLU A 209 3.55 -2.99 0.22
N THR A 210 2.85 -2.37 -0.70
CA THR A 210 2.62 -2.93 -2.04
C THR A 210 3.91 -3.06 -2.85
N LEU A 211 4.80 -2.05 -2.81
CA LEU A 211 6.11 -2.14 -3.48
C LEU A 211 6.99 -3.21 -2.87
N ASN A 212 6.98 -3.34 -1.54
CA ASN A 212 7.70 -4.41 -0.86
C ASN A 212 7.14 -5.78 -1.26
N SER A 213 5.83 -5.93 -1.33
CA SER A 213 5.16 -7.17 -1.74
C SER A 213 5.46 -7.57 -3.17
N LEU A 214 5.51 -6.60 -4.12
CA LEU A 214 5.98 -6.86 -5.49
C LEU A 214 7.42 -7.37 -5.52
N ALA A 215 8.30 -6.75 -4.72
CA ALA A 215 9.73 -7.10 -4.70
C ALA A 215 10.03 -8.48 -4.11
N VAL A 216 9.19 -9.00 -3.22
CA VAL A 216 9.36 -10.33 -2.61
C VAL A 216 8.45 -11.40 -3.23
N SER A 217 7.59 -11.02 -4.17
CA SER A 217 6.71 -11.95 -4.88
C SER A 217 7.51 -12.94 -5.70
N THR A 218 7.07 -14.19 -5.70
CA THR A 218 7.63 -15.26 -6.55
C THR A 218 6.98 -15.32 -7.94
N ASN A 219 5.95 -14.49 -8.20
CA ASN A 219 5.30 -14.42 -9.49
C ASN A 219 6.14 -13.56 -10.46
N PRO A 220 6.58 -14.09 -11.61
CA PRO A 220 7.37 -13.33 -12.59
C PRO A 220 6.66 -12.06 -13.11
N GLN A 221 5.35 -12.07 -13.22
CA GLN A 221 4.56 -10.90 -13.65
C GLN A 221 4.67 -9.74 -12.65
N ASP A 222 4.80 -10.03 -11.35
CA ASP A 222 4.94 -9.00 -10.31
C ASP A 222 6.33 -8.34 -10.38
N ALA A 223 7.38 -9.10 -10.70
CA ALA A 223 8.72 -8.57 -10.92
C ALA A 223 8.78 -7.66 -12.17
N GLU A 224 8.12 -8.05 -13.26
CA GLU A 224 8.00 -7.22 -14.45
C GLU A 224 7.25 -5.91 -14.15
N LEU A 225 6.11 -6.00 -13.46
CA LEU A 225 5.32 -4.85 -13.05
C LEU A 225 6.10 -3.88 -12.15
N LEU A 226 6.91 -4.41 -11.22
CA LEU A 226 7.80 -3.60 -10.39
C LEU A 226 8.81 -2.82 -11.26
N GLY A 227 9.45 -3.48 -12.23
CA GLY A 227 10.38 -2.82 -13.15
C GLY A 227 9.72 -1.72 -13.99
N GLN A 228 8.50 -1.95 -14.47
CA GLN A 228 7.71 -0.93 -15.18
C GLN A 228 7.37 0.25 -14.27
N LEU A 229 6.93 -0.02 -13.04
CA LEU A 229 6.63 1.03 -12.04
C LEU A 229 7.88 1.87 -11.73
N GLN A 230 9.03 1.25 -11.47
CA GLN A 230 10.29 1.94 -11.21
C GLN A 230 10.66 2.87 -12.38
N THR A 231 10.50 2.39 -13.61
CA THR A 231 10.80 3.18 -14.83
C THR A 231 9.93 4.41 -14.95
N VAL A 232 8.62 4.30 -14.69
CA VAL A 232 7.72 5.44 -14.80
C VAL A 232 7.85 6.38 -13.60
N LEU A 233 7.99 5.87 -12.39
CA LEU A 233 8.12 6.65 -11.16
C LEU A 233 9.40 7.50 -11.14
N ALA A 234 10.49 7.07 -11.76
CA ALA A 234 11.75 7.82 -11.85
C ALA A 234 11.58 9.24 -12.43
N LYS A 235 10.56 9.47 -13.24
CA LYS A 235 10.25 10.77 -13.88
C LYS A 235 9.32 11.64 -13.03
N HIS A 236 8.81 11.13 -11.91
CA HIS A 236 7.79 11.75 -11.09
C HIS A 236 8.30 11.95 -9.65
N GLN A 237 7.47 12.56 -8.79
CA GLN A 237 7.81 12.73 -7.38
C GLN A 237 7.02 11.75 -6.53
N LEU A 238 7.70 10.99 -5.68
CA LEU A 238 7.04 10.23 -4.62
C LEU A 238 6.89 11.09 -3.36
N LEU A 239 5.76 10.95 -2.69
CA LEU A 239 5.52 11.55 -1.38
C LEU A 239 5.79 10.50 -0.29
N ALA A 240 6.39 10.92 0.82
CA ALA A 240 6.56 10.05 1.96
C ALA A 240 5.20 9.50 2.44
N SER A 241 5.19 8.24 2.82
CA SER A 241 4.00 7.53 3.27
C SER A 241 4.36 6.59 4.41
N THR A 242 3.40 6.30 5.28
CA THR A 242 3.47 5.19 6.24
C THR A 242 3.52 3.86 5.49
N PHE A 243 4.14 2.85 6.09
CA PHE A 243 4.28 1.52 5.47
C PHE A 243 2.94 0.94 5.00
N VAL A 244 1.92 1.05 5.82
CA VAL A 244 0.51 0.76 5.51
C VAL A 244 -0.35 1.99 5.78
N PRO A 245 -1.62 2.06 5.33
CA PRO A 245 -2.52 3.14 5.71
C PRO A 245 -2.61 3.26 7.24
N PHE A 246 -2.23 4.43 7.77
CA PHE A 246 -2.24 4.71 9.21
C PHE A 246 -2.56 6.19 9.45
N ASP A 247 -3.77 6.47 9.93
CA ASP A 247 -4.29 7.83 10.09
C ASP A 247 -3.59 8.58 11.22
N PRO A 248 -2.97 9.75 10.97
CA PRO A 248 -2.27 10.52 12.00
C PRO A 248 -3.19 10.97 13.15
N SER A 249 -4.43 11.35 12.84
CA SER A 249 -5.40 11.81 13.84
C SER A 249 -5.85 10.67 14.76
N GLY A 250 -6.10 9.49 14.18
CA GLY A 250 -6.44 8.28 14.92
C GLY A 250 -5.28 7.77 15.76
N ALA A 251 -4.06 7.83 15.21
CA ALA A 251 -2.84 7.43 15.89
C ALA A 251 -2.60 8.29 17.14
N GLU A 252 -2.65 9.63 17.02
CA GLU A 252 -2.44 10.53 18.15
C GLU A 252 -3.52 10.35 19.23
N LYS A 253 -4.79 10.28 18.83
CA LYS A 253 -5.91 10.00 19.75
C LYS A 253 -5.76 8.69 20.52
N ALA A 254 -5.18 7.66 19.89
CA ALA A 254 -4.91 6.37 20.52
C ALA A 254 -3.57 6.34 21.29
N LYS A 255 -2.79 7.42 21.29
CA LYS A 255 -1.42 7.50 21.84
C LYS A 255 -0.48 6.48 21.18
N LEU A 256 -0.57 6.38 19.86
CA LEU A 256 0.25 5.54 18.98
C LEU A 256 1.20 6.40 18.11
N GLY A 257 1.66 7.56 18.61
CA GLY A 257 2.56 8.46 17.89
C GLY A 257 3.92 7.82 17.58
N ALA A 258 4.47 7.06 18.52
CA ALA A 258 5.72 6.31 18.31
C ALA A 258 5.58 5.21 17.23
N GLU A 259 4.42 4.57 17.17
CA GLU A 259 4.08 3.61 16.13
C GLU A 259 3.94 4.30 14.77
N PHE A 260 3.38 5.51 14.73
CA PHE A 260 3.32 6.33 13.52
C PHE A 260 4.72 6.65 12.98
N ASP A 261 5.66 7.02 13.87
CA ASP A 261 7.06 7.28 13.49
C ASP A 261 7.72 6.02 12.89
N LYS A 262 7.48 4.85 13.46
CA LYS A 262 7.99 3.57 12.93
C LYS A 262 7.37 3.25 11.57
N GLN A 263 6.06 3.43 11.42
CA GLN A 263 5.35 3.26 10.17
C GLN A 263 5.91 4.16 9.06
N LEU A 264 6.15 5.44 9.39
CA LEU A 264 6.72 6.41 8.45
C LEU A 264 8.17 6.07 8.09
N SER A 265 9.01 5.77 9.09
CA SER A 265 10.41 5.41 8.87
C SER A 265 10.54 4.18 7.98
N ARG A 266 9.74 3.13 8.26
CA ARG A 266 9.74 1.91 7.44
C ARG A 266 9.19 2.18 6.04
N GLY A 267 8.14 3.00 5.94
CA GLY A 267 7.58 3.40 4.65
C GLY A 267 8.60 4.12 3.77
N VAL A 268 9.32 5.08 4.32
CA VAL A 268 10.38 5.82 3.60
C VAL A 268 11.53 4.90 3.20
N GLU A 269 11.98 4.00 4.08
CA GLU A 269 13.02 3.00 3.79
C GLU A 269 12.64 2.10 2.60
N ILE A 270 11.40 1.60 2.56
CA ILE A 270 10.92 0.79 1.44
C ILE A 270 10.83 1.62 0.16
N LEU A 271 10.27 2.83 0.24
CA LEU A 271 10.23 3.72 -0.93
C LEU A 271 11.63 3.97 -1.47
N ASP A 272 12.61 4.27 -0.62
CA ASP A 272 13.99 4.54 -1.02
C ASP A 272 14.67 3.32 -1.66
N SER A 273 14.42 2.14 -1.11
CA SER A 273 15.05 0.90 -1.61
C SER A 273 14.34 0.25 -2.80
N ARG A 274 13.06 0.59 -3.09
CA ARG A 274 12.25 -0.12 -4.09
C ARG A 274 11.71 0.77 -5.22
N ASN A 275 11.91 2.09 -5.16
CA ASN A 275 11.35 3.04 -6.12
C ASN A 275 12.21 3.28 -7.37
N GLY A 276 13.37 2.66 -7.51
CA GLY A 276 14.36 3.03 -8.51
C GLY A 276 14.97 4.41 -8.22
N ASP A 277 14.99 5.30 -9.23
CA ASP A 277 15.56 6.66 -9.13
C ASP A 277 14.54 7.75 -8.79
N ALA A 278 13.32 7.39 -8.36
CA ALA A 278 12.29 8.37 -8.04
C ALA A 278 12.65 9.22 -6.83
N LYS A 279 12.39 10.53 -6.93
CA LYS A 279 12.70 11.48 -5.84
C LYS A 279 11.59 11.48 -4.79
N ILE A 280 11.93 11.14 -3.55
CA ILE A 280 11.01 11.17 -2.42
C ILE A 280 10.97 12.57 -1.82
N ASN A 281 9.76 13.10 -1.59
CA ASN A 281 9.55 14.31 -0.80
C ASN A 281 9.13 13.92 0.63
N PRO A 282 9.98 14.18 1.64
CA PRO A 282 9.68 13.83 3.03
C PRO A 282 8.92 14.91 3.79
N ARG A 283 8.61 16.07 3.18
CA ARG A 283 8.08 17.25 3.87
C ARG A 283 6.64 17.60 3.51
N THR A 284 6.06 16.91 2.53
CA THR A 284 4.69 17.15 2.08
C THR A 284 3.84 15.90 2.30
N TRP A 285 2.79 16.03 3.08
CA TRP A 285 1.79 15.00 3.29
C TRP A 285 0.58 15.25 2.40
N PHE A 286 0.18 14.29 1.58
CA PHE A 286 -1.09 14.33 0.86
C PHE A 286 -2.12 13.51 1.63
N SER A 287 -3.21 14.14 2.04
CA SER A 287 -4.26 13.52 2.83
C SER A 287 -5.52 13.33 2.00
N THR A 288 -5.96 12.08 1.90
CA THR A 288 -7.23 11.66 1.29
C THR A 288 -8.34 11.49 2.33
N ARG A 289 -8.00 11.73 3.61
CA ARG A 289 -8.91 11.67 4.76
C ARG A 289 -8.86 12.96 5.57
N PRO A 290 -9.94 13.33 6.26
CA PRO A 290 -9.93 14.48 7.15
C PRO A 290 -8.87 14.32 8.25
N LEU A 291 -8.17 15.40 8.59
CA LEU A 291 -7.25 15.47 9.71
C LEU A 291 -7.74 16.48 10.72
N ASN A 292 -7.53 16.18 12.00
CA ASN A 292 -7.80 17.10 13.09
C ASN A 292 -6.53 17.85 13.55
N SER A 293 -6.67 18.73 14.54
CA SER A 293 -5.58 19.46 15.16
C SER A 293 -4.43 18.56 15.64
N ASP A 294 -4.77 17.43 16.31
CA ASP A 294 -3.76 16.52 16.86
C ASP A 294 -2.99 15.79 15.76
N GLY A 295 -3.67 15.39 14.67
CA GLY A 295 -3.04 14.77 13.51
C GLY A 295 -2.08 15.71 12.79
N ILE A 296 -2.44 17.00 12.66
CA ILE A 296 -1.55 18.03 12.12
C ILE A 296 -0.34 18.23 13.03
N ALA A 297 -0.52 18.27 14.35
CA ALA A 297 0.56 18.37 15.32
C ALA A 297 1.51 17.16 15.23
N LEU A 298 0.98 15.95 15.09
CA LEU A 298 1.80 14.74 14.86
C LEU A 298 2.63 14.86 13.58
N LEU A 299 2.02 15.24 12.45
CA LEU A 299 2.73 15.44 11.19
C LEU A 299 3.81 16.53 11.31
N ALA A 300 3.54 17.61 12.03
CA ALA A 300 4.55 18.66 12.29
C ALA A 300 5.76 18.10 13.05
N ARG A 301 5.52 17.33 14.13
CA ARG A 301 6.59 16.71 14.93
C ARG A 301 7.42 15.71 14.13
N THR A 302 6.82 15.01 13.16
CA THR A 302 7.50 14.07 12.26
C THR A 302 8.19 14.74 11.06
N GLY A 303 8.16 16.10 11.00
CA GLY A 303 8.94 16.89 10.04
C GLY A 303 8.18 17.32 8.77
N PHE A 304 6.89 17.06 8.67
CA PHE A 304 6.07 17.59 7.59
C PHE A 304 5.82 19.08 7.75
N THR A 305 5.99 19.82 6.66
CA THR A 305 5.82 21.28 6.64
C THR A 305 4.66 21.73 5.76
N ASN A 306 4.20 20.84 4.87
CA ASN A 306 3.05 21.06 4.02
C ASN A 306 2.09 19.88 4.14
N VAL A 307 0.82 20.17 4.31
CA VAL A 307 -0.27 19.18 4.24
C VAL A 307 -1.22 19.62 3.14
N VAL A 308 -1.48 18.72 2.21
CA VAL A 308 -2.35 18.94 1.06
C VAL A 308 -3.52 17.99 1.15
N PHE A 309 -4.73 18.53 1.09
CA PHE A 309 -5.95 17.75 1.17
C PHE A 309 -6.56 17.51 -0.20
N SER A 310 -7.09 16.29 -0.40
CA SER A 310 -8.08 16.07 -1.46
C SER A 310 -9.37 16.81 -1.12
N PRO A 311 -10.23 17.13 -2.09
CA PRO A 311 -11.47 17.85 -1.82
C PRO A 311 -12.39 17.16 -0.81
N GLN A 312 -12.48 15.84 -0.86
CA GLN A 312 -13.27 15.06 0.11
C GLN A 312 -12.69 15.17 1.53
N ALA A 313 -11.39 15.08 1.66
CA ALA A 313 -10.71 15.21 2.95
C ALA A 313 -10.86 16.65 3.54
N ALA A 314 -10.95 17.65 2.67
CA ALA A 314 -11.08 19.05 3.05
C ALA A 314 -12.50 19.47 3.46
N GLN A 315 -13.52 18.63 3.27
CA GLN A 315 -14.92 19.00 3.59
C GLN A 315 -15.11 19.47 5.04
N SER A 316 -14.33 18.92 5.96
CA SER A 316 -14.35 19.32 7.37
C SER A 316 -13.72 20.68 7.66
N LEU A 317 -12.99 21.27 6.70
CA LEU A 317 -12.34 22.59 6.86
C LEU A 317 -13.29 23.77 6.58
N GLY A 318 -14.49 23.50 6.07
CA GLY A 318 -15.44 24.52 5.66
C GLY A 318 -15.12 25.15 4.30
N ALA A 319 -15.80 26.25 3.98
CA ALA A 319 -15.59 26.96 2.73
C ALA A 319 -14.29 27.76 2.76
N LEU A 320 -13.46 27.59 1.72
CA LEU A 320 -12.23 28.34 1.55
C LEU A 320 -12.43 29.50 0.55
N ASP A 321 -11.73 30.58 0.77
CA ASP A 321 -11.76 31.78 -0.10
C ASP A 321 -10.96 31.56 -1.40
N SER A 322 -10.01 30.64 -1.41
CA SER A 322 -9.19 30.32 -2.59
C SER A 322 -8.61 28.91 -2.53
N TYR A 323 -8.57 28.24 -3.67
CA TYR A 323 -7.89 26.94 -3.87
C TYR A 323 -6.50 27.06 -4.52
N THR A 324 -6.01 28.28 -4.68
CA THR A 324 -4.66 28.54 -5.21
C THR A 324 -3.71 29.11 -4.18
N LYS A 325 -4.20 29.41 -2.97
CA LYS A 325 -3.40 29.94 -1.86
C LYS A 325 -3.10 28.86 -0.82
N GLN A 326 -2.06 29.10 -0.03
CA GLN A 326 -1.73 28.30 1.13
C GLN A 326 -2.23 28.97 2.40
N TYR A 327 -2.81 28.16 3.29
CA TYR A 327 -3.32 28.58 4.58
C TYR A 327 -2.34 28.21 5.68
N ARG A 328 -2.31 28.96 6.75
CA ARG A 328 -1.55 28.65 7.96
C ARG A 328 -2.41 27.79 8.89
N ALA A 329 -2.00 26.55 9.15
CA ALA A 329 -2.74 25.70 10.09
C ALA A 329 -2.70 26.27 11.51
N MET A 330 -3.87 26.34 12.14
CA MET A 330 -4.03 26.65 13.57
C MET A 330 -4.35 25.35 14.30
N TYR A 331 -3.41 24.91 15.17
CA TYR A 331 -3.54 23.71 15.99
C TYR A 331 -2.99 23.96 17.40
N ALA A 332 -3.36 23.11 18.36
CA ALA A 332 -3.21 23.40 19.80
C ALA A 332 -1.77 23.24 20.34
N ASP A 333 -0.80 22.79 19.52
CA ASP A 333 0.53 22.52 20.00
C ASP A 333 1.51 23.68 19.70
N ASP A 334 2.59 23.75 20.48
CA ASP A 334 3.52 24.85 20.58
C ASP A 334 4.02 25.36 19.20
N ALA A 335 3.88 26.64 19.01
CA ALA A 335 3.93 27.41 17.77
C ALA A 335 5.27 27.44 17.02
N THR A 336 6.21 26.55 17.27
CA THR A 336 7.54 26.59 16.63
C THR A 336 7.58 25.96 15.25
N GLN A 337 6.67 25.03 14.94
CA GLN A 337 6.59 24.39 13.63
C GLN A 337 5.29 24.78 12.92
N LYS A 338 5.37 25.72 11.99
CA LYS A 338 4.21 26.17 11.19
C LYS A 338 3.98 25.20 10.04
N VAL A 339 2.82 24.56 10.01
CA VAL A 339 2.36 23.70 8.90
C VAL A 339 1.51 24.54 7.95
N SER A 340 1.80 24.41 6.66
CA SER A 340 1.03 25.02 5.57
C SER A 340 -0.01 24.05 5.05
N ILE A 341 -1.23 24.54 4.85
CA ILE A 341 -2.35 23.78 4.29
C ILE A 341 -2.60 24.27 2.86
N ALA A 342 -2.74 23.32 1.94
CA ALA A 342 -3.30 23.54 0.61
C ALA A 342 -4.44 22.54 0.37
N VAL A 343 -5.38 22.89 -0.47
CA VAL A 343 -6.50 22.02 -0.83
C VAL A 343 -6.58 21.94 -2.34
N ALA A 344 -6.73 20.72 -2.86
CA ALA A 344 -6.98 20.52 -4.28
C ALA A 344 -8.33 21.14 -4.69
N ASP A 345 -8.37 21.71 -5.91
CA ASP A 345 -9.56 22.42 -6.38
C ASP A 345 -10.75 21.46 -6.57
N PRO A 346 -11.85 21.62 -5.81
CA PRO A 346 -12.98 20.70 -5.84
C PRO A 346 -13.75 20.75 -7.16
N ARG A 347 -13.67 21.87 -7.87
CA ARG A 347 -14.34 22.00 -9.15
C ARG A 347 -13.65 21.16 -10.24
N LEU A 348 -12.32 21.23 -10.31
CA LEU A 348 -11.53 20.38 -11.22
C LEU A 348 -11.62 18.91 -10.83
N ALA A 349 -11.58 18.63 -9.54
CA ALA A 349 -11.66 17.27 -9.02
C ALA A 349 -12.94 16.54 -9.44
N THR A 350 -14.08 17.22 -9.46
CA THR A 350 -15.35 16.64 -9.91
C THR A 350 -15.25 16.14 -11.37
N SER A 351 -14.65 16.93 -12.24
CA SER A 351 -14.45 16.54 -13.65
C SER A 351 -13.48 15.36 -13.81
N LEU A 352 -12.43 15.30 -12.95
CA LEU A 352 -11.44 14.22 -12.97
C LEU A 352 -11.95 12.90 -12.40
N SER A 353 -12.93 12.97 -11.49
CA SER A 353 -13.52 11.80 -10.82
C SER A 353 -14.68 11.19 -11.60
N SER A 354 -15.29 11.97 -12.51
CA SER A 354 -16.47 11.53 -13.26
C SER A 354 -16.09 10.42 -14.23
N TYR A 355 -16.88 9.33 -14.23
CA TYR A 355 -16.79 8.37 -15.32
C TYR A 355 -17.16 9.08 -16.63
N THR A 356 -16.28 8.99 -17.60
CA THR A 356 -16.48 9.62 -18.91
C THR A 356 -16.20 8.63 -20.04
N THR A 357 -17.06 8.65 -21.04
CA THR A 357 -16.85 7.92 -22.31
C THR A 357 -15.86 8.63 -23.23
N ASN A 358 -15.56 9.92 -22.95
CA ASN A 358 -14.66 10.78 -23.74
C ASN A 358 -13.57 11.41 -22.86
N PRO A 359 -12.60 10.61 -22.34
CA PRO A 359 -11.60 11.10 -21.39
C PRO A 359 -10.70 12.21 -21.97
N VAL A 360 -10.39 12.18 -23.27
CA VAL A 360 -9.62 13.25 -23.93
C VAL A 360 -10.41 14.56 -23.93
N GLN A 361 -11.68 14.53 -24.27
CA GLN A 361 -12.55 15.70 -24.26
C GLN A 361 -12.64 16.31 -22.84
N THR A 362 -12.82 15.47 -21.82
CA THR A 362 -12.83 15.91 -20.42
C THR A 362 -11.50 16.55 -20.01
N SER A 363 -10.37 15.97 -20.41
CA SER A 363 -9.06 16.54 -20.09
C SER A 363 -8.83 17.90 -20.74
N MET A 364 -9.33 18.13 -21.97
CA MET A 364 -9.24 19.43 -22.63
C MET A 364 -10.11 20.48 -21.92
N ALA A 365 -11.29 20.10 -21.44
CA ALA A 365 -12.14 21.00 -20.65
C ALA A 365 -11.47 21.39 -19.33
N VAL A 366 -10.86 20.42 -18.61
CA VAL A 366 -10.10 20.68 -17.36
C VAL A 366 -8.89 21.59 -17.65
N ALA A 367 -8.15 21.34 -18.73
CA ALA A 367 -7.03 22.19 -19.13
C ALA A 367 -7.51 23.62 -19.47
N ALA A 368 -8.64 23.76 -20.15
CA ALA A 368 -9.27 25.03 -20.46
C ALA A 368 -9.64 25.81 -19.19
N GLU A 369 -10.25 25.13 -18.17
CA GLU A 369 -10.54 25.75 -16.88
C GLU A 369 -9.27 26.24 -16.15
N ILE A 370 -8.19 25.47 -16.20
CA ILE A 370 -6.91 25.84 -15.54
C ILE A 370 -6.29 27.07 -16.23
N ILE A 371 -6.32 27.14 -17.57
CA ILE A 371 -5.77 28.27 -18.30
C ILE A 371 -6.62 29.53 -18.09
N THR A 372 -7.94 29.43 -18.13
CA THR A 372 -8.81 30.57 -17.86
C THR A 372 -8.67 31.07 -16.42
N GLN A 373 -8.46 30.16 -15.45
CA GLN A 373 -8.15 30.55 -14.06
C GLN A 373 -6.86 31.34 -13.95
N GLN A 374 -5.81 30.96 -14.70
CA GLN A 374 -4.58 31.74 -14.76
C GLN A 374 -4.87 33.15 -15.30
N GLY A 375 -5.71 33.26 -16.34
CA GLY A 375 -6.13 34.54 -16.90
C GLY A 375 -6.89 35.41 -15.91
N GLU A 376 -7.86 34.85 -15.17
CA GLU A 376 -8.61 35.53 -14.10
C GLU A 376 -7.70 36.07 -13.01
N LEU A 377 -6.70 35.26 -12.56
CA LEU A 377 -5.75 35.67 -11.53
C LEU A 377 -4.76 36.74 -12.02
N ALA A 378 -4.47 36.78 -13.31
CA ALA A 378 -3.46 37.66 -13.90
C ALA A 378 -4.03 38.99 -14.43
N VAL A 379 -5.36 39.21 -14.36
CA VAL A 379 -5.99 40.44 -14.89
C VAL A 379 -5.46 41.68 -14.18
N GLY A 380 -4.78 42.53 -14.94
CA GLY A 380 -4.26 43.83 -14.50
C GLY A 380 -3.07 43.81 -13.57
N GLN A 381 -2.55 42.64 -13.16
CA GLN A 381 -1.44 42.51 -12.23
C GLN A 381 -0.52 41.33 -12.58
N ARG A 382 0.73 41.39 -12.10
CA ARG A 382 1.64 40.25 -12.09
C ARG A 382 1.11 39.19 -11.16
N LEU A 383 0.98 37.93 -11.63
CA LEU A 383 0.51 36.83 -10.80
C LEU A 383 1.40 36.70 -9.55
N PRO A 384 0.87 36.78 -8.33
CA PRO A 384 1.66 36.59 -7.12
C PRO A 384 2.32 35.20 -7.12
N LEU A 385 3.56 35.12 -6.63
CA LEU A 385 4.34 33.88 -6.59
C LEU A 385 3.81 32.85 -5.58
N ASP A 386 2.86 33.24 -4.74
CA ASP A 386 2.22 32.39 -3.72
C ASP A 386 1.03 31.59 -4.26
N HIS A 387 0.57 31.89 -5.47
CA HIS A 387 -0.48 31.11 -6.12
C HIS A 387 0.06 29.78 -6.67
N HIS A 388 -0.53 28.69 -6.22
CA HIS A 388 -0.20 27.33 -6.63
C HIS A 388 -1.47 26.48 -6.64
N LEU A 389 -1.89 26.05 -7.81
CA LEU A 389 -3.08 25.23 -7.98
C LEU A 389 -2.75 23.74 -7.79
N VAL A 390 -3.46 23.07 -6.90
CA VAL A 390 -3.37 21.62 -6.75
C VAL A 390 -4.56 20.96 -7.43
N VAL A 391 -4.28 19.93 -8.20
CA VAL A 391 -5.25 19.16 -8.99
C VAL A 391 -5.20 17.69 -8.57
N SER A 392 -6.34 17.15 -8.17
CA SER A 392 -6.55 15.74 -7.83
C SER A 392 -7.97 15.32 -8.18
N THR A 393 -8.29 14.04 -8.08
CA THR A 393 -9.68 13.55 -8.02
C THR A 393 -10.32 13.96 -6.69
N THR A 394 -11.64 13.80 -6.57
CA THR A 394 -12.39 14.19 -5.37
C THR A 394 -11.91 13.44 -4.12
N ASP A 395 -11.66 12.15 -4.24
CA ASP A 395 -11.16 11.28 -3.18
C ASP A 395 -9.62 11.21 -3.11
N GLY A 396 -8.93 11.85 -4.07
CA GLY A 396 -7.47 11.81 -4.18
C GLY A 396 -6.91 10.60 -4.89
N SER A 397 -7.74 9.70 -5.43
CA SER A 397 -7.32 8.53 -6.20
C SER A 397 -6.73 8.92 -7.57
N LEU A 398 -6.12 7.94 -8.24
CA LEU A 398 -5.59 8.15 -9.58
C LEU A 398 -6.74 8.35 -10.59
N PRO A 399 -6.75 9.41 -11.41
CA PRO A 399 -7.74 9.58 -12.46
C PRO A 399 -7.57 8.54 -13.58
N ASN A 400 -8.58 8.45 -14.46
CA ASN A 400 -8.49 7.59 -15.65
C ASN A 400 -7.15 7.83 -16.39
N PRO A 401 -6.41 6.76 -16.79
CA PRO A 401 -5.08 6.89 -17.40
C PRO A 401 -5.04 7.77 -18.66
N VAL A 402 -6.02 7.65 -19.54
CA VAL A 402 -6.11 8.45 -20.77
C VAL A 402 -6.36 9.92 -20.45
N LEU A 403 -7.23 10.18 -19.46
CA LEU A 403 -7.52 11.54 -19.00
C LEU A 403 -6.29 12.18 -18.36
N ALA A 404 -5.61 11.47 -17.43
CA ALA A 404 -4.41 11.95 -16.75
C ALA A 404 -3.30 12.30 -17.73
N ASN A 405 -3.00 11.40 -18.67
CA ASN A 405 -1.95 11.60 -19.66
C ASN A 405 -2.29 12.75 -20.61
N SER A 406 -3.52 12.81 -21.14
CA SER A 406 -3.95 13.90 -22.03
C SER A 406 -3.91 15.27 -21.34
N LEU A 407 -4.28 15.32 -20.04
CA LEU A 407 -4.20 16.55 -19.25
C LEU A 407 -2.76 17.00 -19.02
N LEU A 408 -1.86 16.07 -18.64
CA LEU A 408 -0.43 16.37 -18.47
C LEU A 408 0.18 16.91 -19.76
N VAL A 409 -0.11 16.29 -20.91
CA VAL A 409 0.37 16.75 -22.21
C VAL A 409 -0.16 18.16 -22.53
N ALA A 410 -1.44 18.42 -22.27
CA ALA A 410 -2.05 19.72 -22.52
C ALA A 410 -1.41 20.82 -21.67
N LEU A 411 -1.18 20.56 -20.38
CA LEU A 411 -0.64 21.54 -19.44
C LEU A 411 0.88 21.76 -19.62
N ALA A 412 1.66 20.69 -19.87
CA ALA A 412 3.10 20.80 -20.06
C ALA A 412 3.50 21.70 -21.23
N ASN A 413 2.66 21.75 -22.27
CA ASN A 413 2.90 22.55 -23.47
C ASN A 413 2.18 23.91 -23.45
N ALA A 414 1.53 24.28 -22.34
CA ALA A 414 0.84 25.57 -22.22
C ALA A 414 1.80 26.63 -21.63
N PRO A 415 2.10 27.74 -22.36
CA PRO A 415 3.04 28.76 -21.90
C PRO A 415 2.54 29.52 -20.66
N GLN A 416 1.26 29.44 -20.35
CA GLN A 416 0.64 30.07 -19.19
C GLN A 416 0.81 29.25 -17.91
N ILE A 417 1.23 27.97 -18.02
CA ILE A 417 1.28 27.01 -16.92
C ILE A 417 2.73 26.58 -16.67
N THR A 418 3.06 26.38 -15.40
CA THR A 418 4.29 25.71 -15.00
C THR A 418 3.94 24.49 -14.18
N LEU A 419 4.08 23.29 -14.76
CA LEU A 419 3.91 22.05 -14.02
C LEU A 419 5.05 21.90 -13.01
N ARG A 420 4.72 21.69 -11.75
CA ARG A 420 5.67 21.54 -10.65
C ARG A 420 5.30 20.33 -9.78
N PRO A 421 6.29 19.66 -9.18
CA PRO A 421 6.01 18.66 -8.16
C PRO A 421 5.38 19.32 -6.93
N LEU A 422 4.52 18.60 -6.22
CA LEU A 422 3.80 19.08 -5.04
C LEU A 422 4.74 19.59 -3.93
N GLY A 423 5.92 18.99 -3.80
CA GLY A 423 6.94 19.44 -2.86
C GLY A 423 7.51 20.83 -3.13
N SER A 424 7.18 21.45 -4.26
CA SER A 424 7.59 22.83 -4.59
C SER A 424 6.58 23.88 -4.09
N ILE A 425 5.48 23.48 -3.47
CA ILE A 425 4.53 24.41 -2.84
C ILE A 425 5.27 25.27 -1.81
N ARG A 426 5.09 26.58 -1.93
CA ARG A 426 5.65 27.50 -0.95
C ARG A 426 4.95 27.36 0.38
N ARG A 427 5.67 27.59 1.45
CA ARG A 427 5.07 27.62 2.78
C ARG A 427 4.20 28.86 2.97
N ALA A 428 3.13 28.70 3.73
CA ALA A 428 2.36 29.82 4.23
C ALA A 428 3.25 30.72 5.08
N THR A 429 3.03 32.04 4.97
CA THR A 429 3.73 33.06 5.74
C THR A 429 2.88 33.50 6.94
N GLU A 430 3.38 34.39 7.76
CA GLU A 430 2.61 34.96 8.87
C GLU A 430 1.40 35.77 8.39
N SER A 431 1.49 36.35 7.19
CA SER A 431 0.41 37.08 6.54
C SER A 431 -0.63 36.16 5.86
N SER A 432 -0.36 34.86 5.77
CA SER A 432 -1.32 33.90 5.18
C SER A 432 -2.53 33.73 6.09
N THR A 433 -3.70 33.52 5.50
CA THR A 433 -4.97 33.30 6.20
C THR A 433 -4.85 32.12 7.18
N PRO A 434 -5.17 32.31 8.47
CA PRO A 434 -5.19 31.21 9.42
C PRO A 434 -6.38 30.28 9.13
N LEU A 435 -6.16 28.98 9.26
CA LEU A 435 -7.18 27.94 9.08
C LEU A 435 -7.26 27.08 10.35
N THR A 436 -8.39 27.13 11.03
CA THR A 436 -8.62 26.31 12.24
C THR A 436 -8.89 24.87 11.85
N MET A 437 -8.12 23.96 12.44
CA MET A 437 -8.30 22.54 12.22
C MET A 437 -9.46 21.97 13.05
N PRO A 438 -10.24 21.02 12.52
CA PRO A 438 -11.34 20.39 13.26
C PRO A 438 -10.81 19.60 14.47
N SER A 439 -11.67 19.37 15.47
CA SER A 439 -11.33 18.63 16.71
C SER A 439 -11.62 17.12 16.65
N GLY A 440 -12.47 16.66 15.73
CA GLY A 440 -12.87 15.25 15.63
C GLY A 440 -11.84 14.40 14.91
N ALA A 441 -11.53 13.19 15.40
CA ALA A 441 -10.72 12.21 14.65
C ALA A 441 -11.64 11.30 13.84
N PRO A 442 -11.38 11.09 12.53
CA PRO A 442 -12.25 10.29 11.66
C PRO A 442 -12.18 8.79 11.98
N ILE A 443 -11.07 8.32 12.54
CA ILE A 443 -10.82 6.90 12.85
C ILE A 443 -10.48 6.76 14.34
N ASP A 444 -11.11 5.80 15.03
CA ASP A 444 -10.83 5.49 16.43
C ASP A 444 -10.02 4.20 16.56
N LEU A 445 -8.72 4.34 16.86
CA LEU A 445 -7.79 3.23 17.05
C LEU A 445 -7.60 2.85 18.54
N ARG A 446 -8.29 3.51 19.49
CA ARG A 446 -8.08 3.30 20.93
C ARG A 446 -8.35 1.86 21.38
N ALA A 447 -9.38 1.22 20.81
CA ALA A 447 -9.72 -0.16 21.13
C ALA A 447 -8.64 -1.18 20.70
N ARG A 448 -7.82 -0.85 19.71
CA ARG A 448 -6.73 -1.71 19.21
C ARG A 448 -5.46 -1.65 20.05
N ARG A 449 -5.24 -0.53 20.75
CA ARG A 449 -3.99 -0.28 21.49
C ARG A 449 -3.61 -1.40 22.47
N PRO A 450 -4.47 -1.90 23.38
CA PRO A 450 -4.09 -2.96 24.32
C PRO A 450 -3.76 -4.26 23.60
N GLN A 451 -4.44 -4.58 22.49
CA GLN A 451 -4.18 -5.79 21.70
C GLN A 451 -2.83 -5.68 20.98
N LEU A 452 -2.51 -4.49 20.42
CA LEU A 452 -1.22 -4.24 19.80
C LEU A 452 -0.08 -4.31 20.80
N GLN A 453 -0.25 -3.75 22.02
CA GLN A 453 0.74 -3.86 23.09
C GLN A 453 0.99 -5.32 23.47
N SER A 454 -0.06 -6.12 23.65
CA SER A 454 0.07 -7.55 23.93
C SER A 454 0.87 -8.30 22.84
N VAL A 455 0.70 -7.92 21.57
CA VAL A 455 1.48 -8.51 20.46
C VAL A 455 2.94 -8.07 20.50
N VAL A 456 3.21 -6.81 20.85
CA VAL A 456 4.59 -6.32 21.04
C VAL A 456 5.29 -7.14 22.13
N ASP A 457 4.62 -7.39 23.25
CA ASP A 457 5.15 -8.20 24.34
C ASP A 457 5.43 -9.65 23.88
N GLU A 458 4.52 -10.24 23.08
CA GLU A 458 4.72 -11.57 22.48
C GLU A 458 5.90 -11.62 21.49
N ILE A 459 6.11 -10.54 20.70
CA ILE A 459 7.26 -10.43 19.79
C ILE A 459 8.55 -10.33 20.60
N VAL A 460 8.61 -9.46 21.60
CA VAL A 460 9.79 -9.27 22.46
C VAL A 460 10.18 -10.60 23.10
N SER A 461 9.20 -11.29 23.67
CA SER A 461 9.41 -12.60 24.29
C SER A 461 9.92 -13.64 23.27
N THR A 462 9.31 -13.72 22.10
CA THR A 462 9.73 -14.68 21.05
C THR A 462 11.12 -14.32 20.51
N THR A 463 11.43 -13.02 20.38
CA THR A 463 12.74 -12.52 19.92
C THR A 463 13.85 -12.89 20.91
N SER A 464 13.56 -13.03 22.21
CA SER A 464 14.55 -13.48 23.19
C SER A 464 15.11 -14.88 22.91
N MET A 465 14.39 -15.70 22.12
CA MET A 465 14.88 -17.01 21.67
C MET A 465 15.95 -16.92 20.58
N LEU A 466 16.07 -15.77 19.88
CA LEU A 466 16.96 -15.58 18.75
C LEU A 466 18.34 -15.11 19.20
N THR A 467 19.37 -15.55 18.48
CA THR A 467 20.67 -14.89 18.51
C THR A 467 20.59 -13.51 17.83
N SER A 468 21.38 -12.52 18.30
CA SER A 468 21.38 -11.16 17.73
C SER A 468 21.63 -11.18 16.22
N GLY A 469 20.80 -10.47 15.44
CA GLY A 469 20.93 -10.31 14.00
C GLY A 469 20.13 -11.30 13.14
N ALA A 470 19.28 -12.13 13.73
CA ALA A 470 18.46 -13.07 12.96
C ALA A 470 17.42 -12.35 12.06
N PRO A 471 17.32 -12.72 10.75
CA PRO A 471 16.40 -12.08 9.79
C PRO A 471 14.91 -12.13 10.19
N SER A 472 14.51 -13.13 10.97
CA SER A 472 13.13 -13.32 11.45
C SER A 472 12.59 -12.14 12.27
N ARG A 473 13.47 -11.35 12.89
CA ARG A 473 13.08 -10.18 13.67
C ARG A 473 12.44 -9.11 12.79
N MET A 474 13.07 -8.80 11.66
CA MET A 474 12.56 -7.78 10.72
C MET A 474 11.19 -8.18 10.15
N TRP A 475 10.99 -9.46 9.86
CA TRP A 475 9.73 -9.97 9.34
C TRP A 475 8.56 -9.79 10.33
N TRP A 476 8.78 -10.03 11.62
CA TRP A 476 7.76 -9.81 12.65
C TRP A 476 7.47 -8.33 12.87
N GLU A 477 8.46 -7.45 12.73
CA GLU A 477 8.28 -6.00 12.79
C GLU A 477 7.39 -5.52 11.65
N ASP A 478 7.61 -5.95 10.41
CA ASP A 478 6.75 -5.62 9.25
C ASP A 478 5.33 -6.15 9.44
N SER A 479 5.16 -7.38 9.97
CA SER A 479 3.84 -7.95 10.27
C SER A 479 3.11 -7.17 11.35
N LEU A 480 3.82 -6.67 12.37
CA LEU A 480 3.24 -5.79 13.39
C LEU A 480 2.76 -4.47 12.79
N LEU A 481 3.55 -3.85 11.92
CA LEU A 481 3.17 -2.63 11.21
C LEU A 481 1.92 -2.86 10.36
N LEU A 482 1.81 -4.01 9.69
CA LEU A 482 0.66 -4.36 8.87
C LEU A 482 -0.63 -4.49 9.68
N ILE A 483 -0.59 -5.12 10.87
CA ILE A 483 -1.75 -5.25 11.77
C ILE A 483 -2.23 -3.87 12.27
N GLN A 484 -1.35 -2.88 12.36
CA GLN A 484 -1.71 -1.52 12.77
C GLN A 484 -2.56 -0.78 11.74
N SER A 485 -2.63 -1.28 10.49
CA SER A 485 -3.33 -0.61 9.39
C SER A 485 -4.77 -0.23 9.73
N ASP A 486 -5.11 1.01 9.48
CA ASP A 486 -6.49 1.51 9.62
C ASP A 486 -7.42 1.06 8.48
N ALA A 487 -6.88 0.52 7.40
CA ALA A 487 -7.65 -0.11 6.33
C ALA A 487 -8.27 -1.46 6.75
N LEU A 488 -7.82 -2.03 7.87
CA LEU A 488 -8.42 -3.23 8.42
C LEU A 488 -9.68 -2.85 9.21
N ASN A 489 -10.85 -3.39 8.84
CA ASN A 489 -12.02 -3.36 9.71
C ASN A 489 -11.81 -4.28 10.92
N THR A 490 -12.72 -4.28 11.89
CA THR A 490 -12.60 -5.06 13.14
C THR A 490 -12.38 -6.55 12.86
N ASP A 491 -13.17 -7.15 11.97
CA ASP A 491 -13.08 -8.59 11.68
C ASP A 491 -11.75 -8.97 11.03
N ARG A 492 -11.28 -8.15 10.06
CA ARG A 492 -9.99 -8.35 9.42
C ARG A 492 -8.83 -8.12 10.40
N PHE A 493 -8.92 -7.11 11.24
CA PHE A 493 -7.94 -6.87 12.30
C PHE A 493 -7.79 -8.10 13.21
N ASP A 494 -8.91 -8.69 13.68
CA ASP A 494 -8.90 -9.88 14.52
C ASP A 494 -8.34 -11.10 13.77
N GLN A 495 -8.64 -11.26 12.48
CA GLN A 495 -8.06 -12.33 11.65
C GLN A 495 -6.54 -12.19 11.52
N TYR A 496 -6.03 -10.98 11.24
CA TYR A 496 -4.59 -10.74 11.14
C TYR A 496 -3.89 -10.94 12.48
N LEU A 497 -4.48 -10.46 13.57
CA LEU A 497 -3.98 -10.65 14.93
C LEU A 497 -3.89 -12.13 15.30
N LYS A 498 -4.95 -12.89 15.03
CA LYS A 498 -5.01 -14.35 15.28
C LYS A 498 -3.99 -15.11 14.43
N GLY A 499 -3.89 -14.77 13.14
CA GLY A 499 -2.93 -15.38 12.21
C GLY A 499 -1.49 -15.13 12.66
N PHE A 500 -1.15 -13.91 12.98
CA PHE A 500 0.19 -13.54 13.43
C PHE A 500 0.58 -14.22 14.76
N ARG A 501 -0.35 -14.27 15.74
CA ARG A 501 -0.13 -15.02 16.97
C ARG A 501 0.06 -16.52 16.73
N ALA A 502 -0.63 -17.07 15.72
CA ALA A 502 -0.44 -18.46 15.35
C ALA A 502 0.99 -18.70 14.81
N GLN A 503 1.51 -17.79 14.01
CA GLN A 503 2.89 -17.85 13.49
C GLN A 503 3.93 -17.75 14.62
N LEU A 504 3.78 -16.79 15.54
CA LEU A 504 4.68 -16.69 16.71
C LEU A 504 4.66 -17.97 17.56
N ARG A 505 3.47 -18.56 17.76
CA ARG A 505 3.34 -19.84 18.49
C ARG A 505 3.98 -21.00 17.74
N ALA A 506 3.78 -21.09 16.42
CA ALA A 506 4.39 -22.11 15.58
C ALA A 506 5.93 -22.00 15.61
N PHE A 507 6.44 -20.78 15.52
CA PHE A 507 7.88 -20.53 15.63
C PHE A 507 8.44 -20.97 16.99
N ARG A 508 7.80 -20.59 18.10
CA ARG A 508 8.21 -21.05 19.45
C ARG A 508 8.17 -22.56 19.56
N ALA A 509 7.17 -23.22 18.96
CA ALA A 509 7.04 -24.67 18.98
C ALA A 509 8.10 -25.42 18.16
N SER A 510 9.01 -24.71 17.46
CA SER A 510 10.16 -25.35 16.79
C SER A 510 11.11 -26.02 17.77
N VAL A 511 11.16 -25.55 19.01
CA VAL A 511 11.90 -26.23 20.07
C VAL A 511 10.93 -27.11 20.85
N SER A 512 11.26 -28.40 20.95
CA SER A 512 10.40 -29.42 21.57
C SER A 512 11.21 -30.42 22.37
N VAL A 513 10.50 -31.12 23.26
CA VAL A 513 10.99 -32.28 24.00
C VAL A 513 10.17 -33.48 23.54
N PRO A 514 10.73 -34.68 23.43
CA PRO A 514 9.96 -35.91 23.13
C PRO A 514 8.81 -36.15 24.13
N GLU A 515 7.61 -36.45 23.61
CA GLU A 515 6.38 -36.55 24.39
C GLU A 515 6.30 -37.81 25.30
N SER A 516 7.12 -38.83 25.02
CA SER A 516 7.09 -40.10 25.73
C SER A 516 8.49 -40.58 26.11
N LEU A 517 8.92 -40.24 27.30
CA LEU A 517 10.15 -40.76 27.91
C LEU A 517 9.87 -41.19 29.35
N THR A 518 10.38 -42.39 29.69
CA THR A 518 10.42 -42.86 31.09
C THR A 518 11.86 -42.82 31.56
N PHE A 519 12.14 -42.01 32.56
CA PHE A 519 13.48 -41.91 33.15
C PHE A 519 13.57 -42.90 34.33
N THR A 520 14.61 -43.74 34.34
CA THR A 520 14.90 -44.61 35.47
C THR A 520 16.05 -44.02 36.29
N LEU A 521 15.78 -43.65 37.51
CA LEU A 521 16.73 -43.09 38.46
C LEU A 521 17.16 -44.20 39.43
N SER A 522 18.42 -44.59 39.39
CA SER A 522 18.95 -45.75 40.17
C SER A 522 19.49 -45.39 41.54
N GLY A 523 19.34 -44.13 41.98
CA GLY A 523 19.84 -43.66 43.28
C GLY A 523 19.04 -42.48 43.83
N LYS A 524 19.34 -42.11 45.07
CA LYS A 524 18.75 -40.93 45.72
C LYS A 524 19.18 -39.64 45.01
N THR A 525 20.39 -39.57 44.54
CA THR A 525 20.94 -38.52 43.68
C THR A 525 21.28 -39.13 42.32
N SER A 526 20.73 -38.57 41.26
CA SER A 526 20.89 -39.08 39.89
C SER A 526 20.90 -37.90 38.91
N GLU A 527 21.27 -38.15 37.68
CA GLU A 527 21.19 -37.18 36.57
C GLU A 527 20.03 -37.53 35.66
N LEU A 528 19.22 -36.51 35.31
CA LEU A 528 18.17 -36.59 34.31
C LEU A 528 18.75 -36.08 32.98
N ARG A 529 18.72 -36.88 31.93
CA ARG A 529 19.09 -36.45 30.57
C ARG A 529 17.84 -36.16 29.77
N LEU A 530 17.65 -34.86 29.43
CA LEU A 530 16.51 -34.37 28.68
C LEU A 530 16.99 -33.93 27.30
N GLN A 531 16.53 -34.60 26.24
CA GLN A 531 16.84 -34.21 24.89
C GLN A 531 15.93 -33.07 24.44
N LEU A 532 16.52 -31.94 24.04
CA LEU A 532 15.85 -30.82 23.40
C LEU A 532 16.12 -30.87 21.91
N ARG A 533 15.09 -30.73 21.08
CA ARG A 533 15.20 -30.74 19.63
C ARG A 533 14.75 -29.42 19.07
N ASN A 534 15.54 -28.83 18.17
CA ASN A 534 15.22 -27.63 17.39
C ASN A 534 15.01 -28.02 15.93
N SER A 535 13.81 -27.76 15.39
CA SER A 535 13.47 -28.00 13.97
C SER A 535 13.59 -26.73 13.10
N ALA A 536 13.95 -25.58 13.72
CA ALA A 536 14.21 -24.38 12.96
C ALA A 536 15.57 -24.40 12.27
N ASN A 537 15.73 -23.64 11.20
CA ASN A 537 16.97 -23.49 10.44
C ASN A 537 17.98 -22.51 11.08
N MET A 538 17.78 -22.15 12.35
CA MET A 538 18.61 -21.22 13.11
C MET A 538 18.73 -21.66 14.57
N PRO A 539 19.81 -21.28 15.29
CA PRO A 539 19.95 -21.57 16.73
C PRO A 539 18.85 -20.87 17.53
N LEU A 540 18.26 -21.57 18.48
CA LEU A 540 17.22 -21.05 19.37
C LEU A 540 17.56 -21.34 20.83
N SER A 541 17.33 -20.37 21.70
CA SER A 541 17.50 -20.47 23.14
C SER A 541 16.17 -20.63 23.84
N VAL A 542 16.09 -21.52 24.83
CA VAL A 542 14.89 -21.75 25.66
C VAL A 542 15.26 -21.88 27.11
N LEU A 543 14.37 -21.46 28.01
CA LEU A 543 14.46 -21.67 29.45
C LEU A 543 13.72 -22.95 29.78
N VAL A 544 14.44 -23.93 30.35
CA VAL A 544 13.89 -25.23 30.72
C VAL A 544 13.48 -25.22 32.19
N THR A 545 12.22 -25.50 32.46
CA THR A 545 11.67 -25.60 33.81
C THR A 545 11.14 -27.02 34.07
N LEU A 546 11.62 -27.63 35.14
CA LEU A 546 11.23 -28.96 35.56
C LEU A 546 10.48 -28.90 36.90
N SER A 547 9.40 -29.66 37.02
CA SER A 547 8.67 -29.76 38.27
C SER A 547 8.16 -31.20 38.53
N SER A 548 8.22 -31.63 39.79
CA SER A 548 7.67 -32.90 40.23
C SER A 548 7.39 -32.86 41.73
N ALA A 549 6.35 -33.55 42.21
CA ALA A 549 5.99 -33.62 43.61
C ALA A 549 7.01 -34.37 44.48
N LYS A 550 7.80 -35.28 43.90
CA LYS A 550 8.69 -36.19 44.62
C LYS A 550 10.17 -36.08 44.18
N LEU A 551 10.48 -35.16 43.25
CA LEU A 551 11.83 -34.87 42.81
C LEU A 551 12.18 -33.43 43.18
N THR A 552 13.41 -33.19 43.61
CA THR A 552 13.97 -31.87 43.86
C THR A 552 15.06 -31.60 42.81
N PHE A 553 15.00 -30.42 42.23
CA PHE A 553 15.99 -29.93 41.27
C PHE A 553 16.86 -28.89 42.00
N PRO A 554 18.11 -29.21 42.34
CA PRO A 554 18.96 -28.30 43.12
C PRO A 554 19.41 -27.09 42.31
N GLU A 555 19.46 -27.21 40.98
CA GLU A 555 19.84 -26.11 40.08
C GLU A 555 18.64 -25.28 39.68
N LYS A 556 18.89 -23.98 39.42
CA LYS A 556 17.88 -23.07 38.89
C LYS A 556 17.54 -23.43 37.45
N PRO A 557 16.39 -23.01 36.93
CA PRO A 557 16.06 -23.16 35.53
C PRO A 557 17.18 -22.63 34.62
N GLN A 558 17.56 -23.40 33.61
CA GLN A 558 18.70 -23.11 32.74
C GLN A 558 18.22 -22.64 31.37
N VAL A 559 18.89 -21.63 30.81
CA VAL A 559 18.74 -21.26 29.41
C VAL A 559 19.66 -22.15 28.58
N VAL A 560 19.07 -22.87 27.63
CA VAL A 560 19.77 -23.81 26.75
C VAL A 560 19.62 -23.32 25.33
N THR A 561 20.74 -23.21 24.60
CA THR A 561 20.74 -22.94 23.16
C THR A 561 20.83 -24.25 22.41
N VAL A 562 19.94 -24.44 21.44
CA VAL A 562 19.91 -25.61 20.55
C VAL A 562 20.20 -25.15 19.14
N ASP A 563 21.23 -25.70 18.51
CA ASP A 563 21.64 -25.34 17.16
C ASP A 563 20.57 -25.64 16.11
N ALA A 564 20.70 -25.02 14.93
CA ALA A 564 19.78 -25.21 13.82
C ALA A 564 19.62 -26.69 13.43
N ASN A 565 18.38 -27.16 13.27
CA ASN A 565 18.05 -28.55 12.87
C ASN A 565 18.77 -29.62 13.71
N SER A 566 19.01 -29.36 14.99
CA SER A 566 19.83 -30.17 15.88
C SER A 566 19.07 -30.58 17.14
N ALA A 567 19.73 -31.44 17.91
CA ALA A 567 19.28 -31.84 19.25
C ALA A 567 20.42 -31.72 20.26
N VAL A 568 20.12 -31.33 21.48
CA VAL A 568 21.07 -31.21 22.59
C VAL A 568 20.54 -31.96 23.81
N ASP A 569 21.41 -32.66 24.50
CA ASP A 569 21.07 -33.30 25.77
C ASP A 569 21.36 -32.35 26.93
N LEU A 570 20.32 -31.97 27.66
CA LEU A 570 20.41 -31.23 28.91
C LEU A 570 20.53 -32.23 30.07
N ILE A 571 21.63 -32.14 30.81
CA ILE A 571 21.86 -32.97 32.01
C ILE A 571 21.46 -32.13 33.23
N VAL A 572 20.47 -32.62 33.98
CA VAL A 572 19.97 -31.95 35.18
C VAL A 572 20.13 -32.84 36.40
N PRO A 573 20.86 -32.45 37.45
CA PRO A 573 20.94 -33.18 38.71
C PRO A 573 19.57 -33.21 39.42
N VAL A 574 19.20 -34.38 39.90
CA VAL A 574 17.91 -34.65 40.53
C VAL A 574 18.10 -35.38 41.84
N ILE A 575 17.36 -34.96 42.87
CA ILE A 575 17.30 -35.63 44.18
C ILE A 575 15.90 -36.22 44.38
N ALA A 576 15.85 -37.55 44.51
CA ALA A 576 14.59 -38.26 44.75
C ALA A 576 14.23 -38.23 46.25
N ARG A 577 12.98 -37.87 46.56
CA ARG A 577 12.43 -37.84 47.92
C ARG A 577 11.72 -39.15 48.31
N ALA A 578 11.35 -39.97 47.34
CA ALA A 578 10.64 -41.22 47.54
C ALA A 578 10.90 -42.18 46.36
N ASN A 579 10.71 -43.50 46.62
CA ASN A 579 10.70 -44.53 45.58
C ASN A 579 9.34 -44.60 44.88
N GLY A 580 9.33 -45.07 43.66
CA GLY A 580 8.12 -45.25 42.84
C GLY A 580 8.17 -44.57 41.50
N THR A 581 7.03 -44.56 40.81
CA THR A 581 6.88 -43.85 39.51
C THR A 581 6.13 -42.55 39.76
N PHE A 582 6.72 -41.43 39.34
CA PHE A 582 6.16 -40.10 39.58
C PHE A 582 6.07 -39.33 38.27
N PRO A 583 5.04 -38.46 38.10
CA PRO A 583 4.99 -37.55 37.00
C PRO A 583 6.09 -36.47 37.12
N LEU A 584 6.81 -36.27 36.03
CA LEU A 584 7.75 -35.17 35.82
C LEU A 584 7.14 -34.23 34.77
N GLU A 585 6.91 -33.00 35.14
CA GLU A 585 6.40 -31.99 34.25
C GLU A 585 7.58 -31.16 33.70
N VAL A 586 7.65 -31.07 32.37
CA VAL A 586 8.64 -30.28 31.65
C VAL A 586 7.89 -29.16 30.94
N VAL A 587 8.28 -27.92 31.21
CA VAL A 587 7.74 -26.73 30.54
C VAL A 587 8.92 -25.92 30.01
N LEU A 588 8.86 -25.65 28.72
CA LEU A 588 9.80 -24.74 28.08
C LEU A 588 9.22 -23.33 28.05
N TYR A 589 10.03 -22.37 28.36
CA TYR A 589 9.72 -20.94 28.25
C TYR A 589 10.72 -20.25 27.33
N THR A 590 10.35 -19.07 26.82
CA THR A 590 11.30 -18.14 26.24
C THR A 590 12.35 -17.74 27.26
N PRO A 591 13.58 -17.37 26.89
CA PRO A 591 14.66 -17.04 27.82
C PRO A 591 14.31 -15.98 28.87
N ASP A 592 13.40 -15.02 28.52
CA ASP A 592 12.87 -14.02 29.45
C ASP A 592 11.81 -14.56 30.43
N GLY A 593 11.40 -15.83 30.27
CA GLY A 593 10.43 -16.50 31.13
C GLY A 593 8.96 -16.10 30.93
N THR A 594 8.65 -15.24 29.95
CA THR A 594 7.31 -14.64 29.80
C THR A 594 6.35 -15.46 28.94
N ALA A 595 6.84 -16.18 27.92
CA ALA A 595 5.98 -16.98 27.03
C ALA A 595 6.36 -18.46 27.06
N GLN A 596 5.34 -19.31 27.04
CA GLN A 596 5.53 -20.76 26.95
C GLN A 596 5.93 -21.16 25.53
N VAL A 597 6.91 -22.06 25.42
CA VAL A 597 7.42 -22.66 24.19
C VAL A 597 6.82 -24.07 24.06
N GLY A 598 6.03 -24.28 23.00
CA GLY A 598 5.37 -25.56 22.77
C GLY A 598 4.31 -25.94 23.82
N LYS A 599 4.07 -27.23 23.96
CA LYS A 599 3.12 -27.77 24.92
C LYS A 599 3.83 -28.16 26.22
N ARG A 600 3.11 -28.15 27.31
CA ARG A 600 3.54 -28.75 28.59
C ARG A 600 3.62 -30.27 28.44
N ILE A 601 4.74 -30.87 28.77
CA ILE A 601 4.99 -32.31 28.60
C ILE A 601 5.03 -33.00 29.98
N ARG A 602 4.33 -34.11 30.08
CA ARG A 602 4.33 -34.96 31.29
C ARG A 602 5.07 -36.24 30.97
N LEU A 603 6.22 -36.43 31.61
CA LEU A 603 7.07 -37.58 31.53
C LEU A 603 6.93 -38.43 32.80
N SER A 604 7.35 -39.69 32.77
CA SER A 604 7.37 -40.57 33.94
C SER A 604 8.80 -40.74 34.45
N ALA A 605 9.02 -40.48 35.73
CA ALA A 605 10.28 -40.77 36.40
C ALA A 605 10.11 -41.95 37.33
N ARG A 606 10.82 -43.05 37.08
CA ARG A 606 10.82 -44.26 37.96
C ARG A 606 12.07 -44.21 38.82
N VAL A 607 11.87 -44.17 40.14
CA VAL A 607 12.93 -44.11 41.13
C VAL A 607 13.04 -45.44 41.82
N SER A 608 14.20 -46.12 41.75
CA SER A 608 14.52 -47.36 42.45
C SER A 608 15.70 -47.15 43.40
N ALA A 609 15.63 -46.12 44.23
CA ALA A 609 16.73 -45.71 45.11
C ALA A 609 17.03 -46.63 46.31
N LEU A 610 16.22 -47.65 46.49
CA LEU A 610 16.34 -48.59 47.67
C LEU A 610 16.83 -49.97 47.30
N ALA A 611 17.48 -50.16 46.14
CA ALA A 611 18.13 -51.44 45.78
C ALA A 611 19.22 -51.89 46.84
N GLY A 612 19.74 -50.94 47.64
CA GLY A 612 20.72 -51.28 48.71
C GLY A 612 20.15 -51.89 49.94
N LEU A 613 18.87 -51.71 50.27
CA LEU A 613 18.25 -52.34 51.50
C LEU A 613 18.03 -53.83 51.32
N GLY A 614 17.74 -54.31 50.12
CA GLY A 614 17.67 -55.75 49.83
C GLY A 614 19.02 -56.44 49.98
N GLN A 615 20.10 -55.79 49.52
CA GLN A 615 21.48 -56.34 49.72
C GLN A 615 21.89 -56.32 51.20
N LEU A 616 21.53 -55.29 51.94
CA LEU A 616 21.79 -55.21 53.39
C LEU A 616 20.96 -56.23 54.13
N ALA A 617 19.69 -56.43 53.82
CA ALA A 617 18.84 -57.47 54.37
C ALA A 617 19.34 -58.90 54.05
N THR A 618 19.80 -59.09 52.80
CA THR A 618 20.43 -60.36 52.36
C THR A 618 21.76 -60.59 53.06
N GLY A 619 22.57 -59.54 53.23
CA GLY A 619 23.81 -59.63 54.02
C GLY A 619 23.56 -59.97 55.51
N VAL A 620 22.59 -59.32 56.14
CA VAL A 620 22.17 -59.61 57.49
C VAL A 620 21.60 -61.02 57.60
N ALA A 621 20.76 -61.50 56.70
CA ALA A 621 20.24 -62.85 56.62
C ALA A 621 21.36 -63.91 56.46
N LEU A 622 22.35 -63.63 55.61
CA LEU A 622 23.52 -64.46 55.40
C LEU A 622 24.39 -64.52 56.68
N LEU A 623 24.59 -63.39 57.38
CA LEU A 623 25.29 -63.34 58.67
C LEU A 623 24.54 -64.11 59.77
N LEU A 624 23.22 -63.99 59.80
CA LEU A 624 22.38 -64.77 60.73
C LEU A 624 22.45 -66.27 60.40
N LEU A 625 22.43 -66.63 59.15
CA LEU A 625 22.55 -68.01 58.68
C LEU A 625 23.94 -68.57 58.94
N ALA A 626 24.99 -67.80 58.74
CA ALA A 626 26.37 -68.17 59.08
C ALA A 626 26.57 -68.30 60.59
N SER A 627 26.02 -67.38 61.39
CA SER A 627 26.07 -67.47 62.86
C SER A 627 25.29 -68.66 63.38
N TRP A 628 24.13 -68.97 62.82
CA TRP A 628 23.35 -70.18 63.16
C TRP A 628 24.11 -71.43 62.75
N TRP A 629 24.77 -71.43 61.58
CA TRP A 629 25.56 -72.56 61.10
C TRP A 629 26.79 -72.83 62.01
N VAL A 630 27.49 -71.77 62.42
CA VAL A 630 28.60 -71.85 63.38
C VAL A 630 28.11 -72.32 64.74
N ALA A 631 26.98 -71.85 65.22
CA ALA A 631 26.39 -72.33 66.49
C ALA A 631 25.95 -73.80 66.41
N HIS A 632 25.42 -74.21 65.24
CA HIS A 632 25.02 -75.58 64.99
C HIS A 632 26.25 -76.52 64.94
N TRP A 633 27.32 -76.08 64.22
CA TRP A 633 28.58 -76.80 64.12
C TRP A 633 29.28 -76.96 65.48
N ARG A 634 29.26 -75.91 66.32
CA ARG A 634 29.75 -75.96 67.68
C ARG A 634 28.93 -76.93 68.55
N LYS A 635 27.64 -77.07 68.36
CA LYS A 635 26.78 -78.03 69.06
C LYS A 635 27.10 -79.46 68.65
N GLN A 636 27.34 -79.78 67.44
CA GLN A 636 27.73 -81.12 66.94
C GLN A 636 29.10 -81.56 67.46
N HIS A 637 30.05 -80.65 67.60
CA HIS A 637 31.36 -80.96 68.14
C HIS A 637 31.35 -81.15 69.69
N ARG A 638 30.38 -80.64 70.45
CA ARG A 638 30.22 -80.87 71.86
C ARG A 638 29.57 -82.23 72.17
N VAL A 639 28.83 -82.85 71.31
CA VAL A 639 28.23 -84.18 71.48
C VAL A 639 29.24 -85.27 71.21
N LYS A 640 30.31 -85.08 70.46
CA LYS A 640 31.37 -86.12 70.24
C LYS A 640 32.46 -86.17 71.31
N ALA A 641 32.40 -85.33 72.38
CA ALA A 641 33.43 -85.36 73.47
C ALA A 641 33.01 -86.04 74.74
N VAL A 642 31.85 -86.74 74.76
CA VAL A 642 31.33 -87.45 76.01
C VAL A 642 31.35 -88.98 75.89
N GLU A 643 31.84 -89.59 74.78
CA GLU A 643 31.78 -91.04 74.58
C GLU A 643 33.16 -91.64 74.40
N ASN A 644 34.09 -91.45 75.41
CA ASN A 644 35.30 -92.23 75.57
C ASN A 644 35.82 -92.14 77.04
N HIS A 645 35.26 -92.93 77.90
CA HIS A 645 35.96 -93.37 79.11
C HIS A 645 35.77 -94.87 79.25
N PRO A 646 36.81 -95.69 79.21
CA PRO A 646 36.68 -97.12 79.49
C PRO A 646 36.64 -97.43 81.01
N ALA A 647 35.76 -98.28 81.39
CA ALA A 647 35.73 -98.89 82.68
C ALA A 647 36.87 -99.90 82.80
N VAL A 648 37.68 -99.76 83.85
CA VAL A 648 38.50 -100.85 84.38
C VAL A 648 38.02 -101.18 85.85
N ARG A 649 37.62 -102.36 85.84
CA ARG A 649 37.27 -103.23 87.05
C ARG A 649 36.32 -102.63 87.98
#